data_cc2abeb95070ce1955ada316b6146eb6
#
_entry.id   cc2abeb95070ce1955ada316b6146eb6
#
_cell.length_a   1.000
_cell.length_b   1.000
_cell.length_c   1.000
_cell.angle_alpha   90.00
_cell.angle_beta   90.00
_cell.angle_gamma   90.00
#
_symmetry.space_group_name_H-M   'P 1'
#
loop_
_entity.id
_entity.type
_entity.pdbx_description
1 polymer ?
#
loop_
_entity_poly.entity_id
_entity_poly.type
_entity_poly.pdbx_seq_one_letter_code
_entity_poly.pdbx_strand_id
1 'polypeptide(L)'
;MRLVSLTLFAFLTTASVVAGHSAFVPTGTAYVALSDTTPYDSALNRHSADSVRQNQATQITRAKADSAVTQTPAVPRMPRMANDTLKAERTLALPDSAVAKAANDSTAADSVKPKKPGIDSPVEYVAKDSMVYDADSKLAYLYGESKVTYMNMNLDAEKITMNMDSSMVYAEGKRDSTVKGGIKGKPVYKQGSERYDSERMSFNFKTKKGFISNVATTQGNGYLQSEKSKRTDDGTLFLEHAKYTTCDAEHPHFYLKLSRAKVRPGKDAIFGPAYLVVEDVPLPLAVPYGFFPFNKKYSSGFIMPSYGDETSRGFYLRDGGYYLALSDYMDLKLLGEIYTKGSWGVSAETNYNKRYRYRGNLYFSFLRTVEGEKNMPDYAVTKSLKLQWTHTKDSKANPNTSFSARVNFASENYERSNLESMYNPLSYTQSTRASSVSFSHTFPNIGLTISASGNLTQNMKDSSIAVTLPDLSISLSRFYPFRRKHQSGKERWYEKISMSYTGQMSNSITTKESQLFKSNLIKDWRNGMQHNIPIDATFQLFKYINISPSFTFRDIMYATRVNRSWSEELQQEVCDTTYGFYNLYDWRVAISANTTLYGFYKPTPKLFKGKILAIRHVFKPSISFSYSPDFTSSRYGYTKHYDKVDRQGNVSRVTYSPYSGSLYGYPSGTMSGLITMSVSNNLEMKVKSDRDSTGERKISLIDELSGTLSYNMAAKTRPWSDLLMRVRLRLTKNYTFSLAANFATYAYKFDEKGNVVPSDRTEWSYGRFGRFQGMSQNISYTFNNQTWSKWMDKLHGRKKSDYETASTSSDETTDDVEDANIDPELREAKKGGKKKKEKAKIDSDGYMSFSLPWSLTLSYGVTMQEDRSRKINVRRMRYPFSFTQTLNASGYLRIADGWNITFTSGYDFEMKKLSMTTMSLSRDLHCFEMSCSVVLKPYSSFNFTFRSRASELADALKWDKRSSYSTNVEWY
;
A
#
# COMPACT_ATOMS: atom_id res chain seq x y z
N MET A 1 23.17 -15.65 -32.37
CA MET A 1 22.69 -14.27 -32.06
C MET A 1 22.65 -13.35 -33.29
N ARG A 2 23.59 -13.36 -34.21
CA ARG A 2 23.52 -12.54 -35.45
C ARG A 2 22.41 -12.97 -36.43
N LEU A 3 22.05 -14.24 -36.50
CA LEU A 3 20.96 -14.74 -37.39
C LEU A 3 19.57 -14.38 -36.88
N VAL A 4 19.37 -14.34 -35.56
CA VAL A 4 18.08 -13.93 -34.93
C VAL A 4 17.87 -12.43 -35.07
N SER A 5 18.91 -11.62 -35.05
CA SER A 5 18.86 -10.20 -35.38
C SER A 5 18.47 -9.93 -36.84
N LEU A 6 18.96 -10.77 -37.79
CA LEU A 6 18.65 -10.57 -39.20
C LEU A 6 17.19 -10.96 -39.54
N THR A 7 16.66 -12.00 -38.92
CA THR A 7 15.26 -12.40 -39.14
C THR A 7 14.28 -11.41 -38.47
N LEU A 8 14.61 -10.86 -37.30
CA LEU A 8 13.81 -9.81 -36.67
C LEU A 8 13.87 -8.48 -37.48
N PHE A 9 15.03 -8.18 -38.07
CA PHE A 9 15.19 -7.01 -38.92
C PHE A 9 14.46 -7.18 -40.26
N ALA A 10 14.46 -8.36 -40.85
CA ALA A 10 13.69 -8.69 -42.04
C ALA A 10 12.17 -8.64 -41.81
N PHE A 11 11.69 -9.03 -40.64
CA PHE A 11 10.25 -8.93 -40.29
C PHE A 11 9.80 -7.49 -39.98
N LEU A 12 10.67 -6.69 -39.40
CA LEU A 12 10.46 -5.23 -39.19
C LEU A 12 10.56 -4.45 -40.51
N THR A 13 11.45 -4.86 -41.43
CA THR A 13 11.59 -4.21 -42.76
C THR A 13 10.46 -4.58 -43.71
N THR A 14 9.91 -5.79 -43.65
CA THR A 14 8.71 -6.16 -44.43
C THR A 14 7.44 -5.45 -43.97
N ALA A 15 7.30 -5.18 -42.67
CA ALA A 15 6.21 -4.34 -42.16
C ALA A 15 6.41 -2.83 -42.55
N SER A 16 7.66 -2.39 -42.75
CA SER A 16 7.99 -1.03 -43.18
C SER A 16 7.89 -0.82 -44.69
N VAL A 17 8.06 -1.85 -45.49
CA VAL A 17 7.97 -1.79 -46.98
C VAL A 17 6.54 -1.72 -47.46
N VAL A 18 5.56 -2.21 -46.67
CA VAL A 18 4.11 -2.05 -46.96
C VAL A 18 3.59 -0.67 -46.55
N ALA A 19 4.31 0.05 -45.71
CA ALA A 19 4.06 1.47 -45.37
C ALA A 19 4.92 2.41 -46.23
N GLY A 20 4.67 2.39 -47.55
CA GLY A 20 5.44 3.23 -48.50
C GLY A 20 5.28 4.71 -48.20
N HIS A 21 6.43 5.36 -48.13
CA HIS A 21 6.71 6.76 -48.33
C HIS A 21 5.59 7.77 -48.08
N SER A 22 5.57 8.35 -46.91
CA SER A 22 5.05 9.70 -46.71
C SER A 22 5.85 10.41 -45.61
N ALA A 23 6.34 11.62 -46.01
CA ALA A 23 7.19 12.48 -45.21
C ALA A 23 6.60 12.81 -43.83
N PHE A 24 7.44 12.74 -42.82
CA PHE A 24 7.21 13.21 -41.46
C PHE A 24 7.00 14.73 -41.43
N VAL A 25 5.88 15.16 -40.89
CA VAL A 25 5.69 16.49 -40.30
C VAL A 25 5.04 16.28 -38.94
N PRO A 26 5.62 16.73 -37.83
CA PRO A 26 5.08 16.55 -36.51
C PRO A 26 4.17 17.70 -36.12
N THR A 27 2.91 17.43 -35.82
CA THR A 27 2.09 18.32 -34.98
C THR A 27 1.12 17.53 -34.12
N GLY A 28 1.02 17.93 -32.91
CA GLY A 28 0.52 17.43 -31.68
C GLY A 28 -0.98 17.15 -31.45
N THR A 29 -1.17 16.48 -30.39
CA THR A 29 -2.23 16.42 -29.34
C THR A 29 -3.41 15.47 -29.48
N ALA A 30 -3.62 14.61 -28.53
CA ALA A 30 -4.66 14.52 -27.48
C ALA A 30 -4.77 13.16 -26.77
N TYR A 31 -4.96 13.21 -25.47
CA TYR A 31 -5.25 12.08 -24.60
C TYR A 31 -6.67 11.56 -24.82
N VAL A 32 -6.82 10.23 -24.79
CA VAL A 32 -8.11 9.60 -24.51
C VAL A 32 -7.90 8.50 -23.46
N ALA A 33 -8.46 8.75 -22.29
CA ALA A 33 -8.75 7.71 -21.31
C ALA A 33 -9.94 6.90 -21.81
N LEU A 34 -9.78 5.57 -21.86
CA LEU A 34 -10.89 4.67 -22.10
C LEU A 34 -11.83 4.67 -20.88
N SER A 35 -12.99 5.26 -21.04
CA SER A 35 -14.20 4.87 -20.34
C SER A 35 -15.33 4.91 -21.34
N ASP A 36 -15.99 3.77 -21.51
CA ASP A 36 -17.23 3.64 -22.25
C ASP A 36 -18.29 4.56 -21.68
N THR A 37 -18.70 5.56 -22.43
CA THR A 37 -20.05 6.09 -22.42
C THR A 37 -20.31 6.89 -23.71
N THR A 38 -21.42 6.59 -24.31
CA THR A 38 -22.01 7.20 -25.51
C THR A 38 -22.23 8.70 -25.37
N PRO A 39 -22.25 9.42 -26.50
CA PRO A 39 -22.28 10.87 -26.50
C PRO A 39 -23.68 11.45 -26.33
N TYR A 40 -23.78 12.54 -25.60
CA TYR A 40 -24.89 13.47 -25.68
C TYR A 40 -24.39 14.83 -26.18
N ASP A 41 -24.81 15.16 -27.37
CA ASP A 41 -24.75 16.49 -27.97
C ASP A 41 -25.56 17.49 -27.16
N SER A 42 -25.02 18.69 -26.93
CA SER A 42 -25.81 19.90 -26.90
C SER A 42 -24.95 21.11 -27.20
N ALA A 43 -25.27 21.70 -28.33
CA ALA A 43 -24.74 22.93 -28.81
C ALA A 43 -25.43 24.14 -28.15
N LEU A 44 -24.65 25.21 -28.01
CA LEU A 44 -25.00 26.64 -28.11
C LEU A 44 -25.98 27.29 -27.11
N ASN A 45 -25.52 28.25 -26.30
CA ASN A 45 -25.70 29.69 -26.71
C ASN A 45 -24.93 30.64 -25.79
N ARG A 46 -24.17 31.53 -26.44
CA ARG A 46 -23.75 32.83 -25.90
C ARG A 46 -24.94 33.81 -25.96
N HIS A 47 -25.11 34.62 -24.92
CA HIS A 47 -25.23 36.08 -25.03
C HIS A 47 -25.29 36.71 -23.63
N SER A 48 -24.36 37.50 -23.37
CA SER A 48 -24.24 38.90 -22.90
C SER A 48 -25.34 39.50 -22.03
N ALA A 49 -24.84 39.98 -20.91
CA ALA A 49 -24.95 41.34 -20.34
C ALA A 49 -26.26 41.96 -19.92
N ASP A 50 -26.17 42.51 -18.76
CA ASP A 50 -26.66 43.78 -18.21
C ASP A 50 -28.03 43.85 -17.52
N SER A 51 -27.87 44.20 -16.26
CA SER A 51 -28.46 45.28 -15.50
C SER A 51 -29.83 45.13 -14.87
N VAL A 52 -29.83 45.68 -13.67
CA VAL A 52 -30.81 46.51 -12.96
C VAL A 52 -31.47 45.89 -11.72
N ARG A 53 -30.92 46.39 -10.60
CA ARG A 53 -31.54 46.77 -9.31
C ARG A 53 -33.08 46.79 -9.26
N GLN A 54 -33.64 46.30 -8.18
CA GLN A 54 -34.33 47.10 -7.11
C GLN A 54 -35.16 46.21 -6.20
N ASN A 55 -34.81 46.31 -4.93
CA ASN A 55 -35.65 46.71 -3.79
C ASN A 55 -37.05 46.13 -3.62
N GLN A 56 -37.33 45.44 -2.54
CA GLN A 56 -38.06 46.05 -1.42
C GLN A 56 -38.19 45.12 -0.21
N ALA A 57 -37.95 45.70 0.92
CA ALA A 57 -38.19 45.21 2.26
C ALA A 57 -39.71 45.27 2.59
N THR A 58 -40.15 44.42 3.53
CA THR A 58 -41.11 44.69 4.58
C THR A 58 -41.13 43.51 5.52
N GLN A 59 -40.68 43.64 6.70
CA GLN A 59 -41.21 44.06 8.00
C GLN A 59 -42.25 43.09 8.62
N ILE A 60 -41.77 42.48 9.72
CA ILE A 60 -42.31 42.54 11.09
C ILE A 60 -43.67 41.85 11.33
N THR A 61 -43.71 40.87 12.24
CA THR A 61 -44.47 41.04 13.52
C THR A 61 -43.98 40.05 14.59
N ARG A 62 -43.72 40.61 15.74
CA ARG A 62 -43.55 40.03 17.07
C ARG A 62 -44.89 39.55 17.62
N ALA A 63 -44.92 38.42 18.31
CA ALA A 63 -45.83 38.22 19.43
C ALA A 63 -45.16 37.46 20.57
N LYS A 64 -45.27 38.05 21.70
CA LYS A 64 -44.80 37.65 23.05
C LYS A 64 -45.78 36.74 23.75
N ALA A 65 -45.28 36.11 24.80
CA ALA A 65 -45.90 35.69 26.06
C ALA A 65 -46.61 34.30 26.03
N ASP A 66 -46.56 33.41 27.01
CA ASP A 66 -46.27 33.55 28.42
C ASP A 66 -45.94 32.18 29.01
N SER A 67 -45.23 32.25 30.14
CA SER A 67 -44.96 31.31 31.18
C SER A 67 -46.00 30.25 31.55
N ALA A 68 -45.58 29.04 31.89
CA ALA A 68 -46.03 28.28 33.06
C ALA A 68 -45.00 27.20 33.46
N VAL A 69 -44.52 27.38 34.64
CA VAL A 69 -43.93 26.56 35.68
C VAL A 69 -44.68 25.21 35.79
N THR A 70 -44.01 24.08 35.92
CA THR A 70 -44.03 23.18 37.08
C THR A 70 -43.36 21.79 36.81
N GLN A 71 -42.50 21.49 37.78
CA GLN A 71 -42.25 20.20 38.44
C GLN A 71 -41.46 19.08 37.76
N THR A 72 -40.26 18.91 38.29
CA THR A 72 -39.52 17.68 38.47
C THR A 72 -40.28 16.66 39.36
N PRO A 73 -40.12 15.35 39.14
CA PRO A 73 -39.77 14.49 40.27
C PRO A 73 -38.58 13.54 39.96
N ALA A 74 -37.63 13.59 40.84
CA ALA A 74 -37.19 12.58 41.77
C ALA A 74 -36.64 11.24 41.22
N VAL A 75 -35.36 11.07 41.49
CA VAL A 75 -34.52 9.87 41.54
C VAL A 75 -35.08 8.86 42.53
N PRO A 76 -35.04 7.55 42.30
CA PRO A 76 -34.98 6.57 43.37
C PRO A 76 -33.60 5.93 43.48
N ARG A 77 -33.20 5.89 44.74
CA ARG A 77 -32.02 5.23 45.32
C ARG A 77 -32.07 3.73 45.19
N MET A 78 -30.86 3.14 45.15
CA MET A 78 -30.56 1.74 45.41
C MET A 78 -31.10 1.23 46.76
N PRO A 79 -31.23 -0.07 46.94
CA PRO A 79 -30.91 -0.73 48.21
C PRO A 79 -29.68 -1.63 48.13
N ARG A 80 -28.84 -1.49 49.16
CA ARG A 80 -27.88 -2.49 49.65
C ARG A 80 -28.63 -3.60 50.36
N MET A 81 -28.13 -4.85 50.24
CA MET A 81 -28.02 -5.88 51.28
C MET A 81 -27.39 -7.11 50.59
N ALA A 82 -26.37 -7.67 51.03
CA ALA A 82 -25.88 -8.30 52.25
C ALA A 82 -25.63 -9.81 51.96
N ASN A 83 -24.41 -10.17 52.35
CA ASN A 83 -23.82 -11.52 52.53
C ASN A 83 -24.78 -12.70 52.47
N ASP A 84 -24.36 -13.75 51.76
CA ASP A 84 -24.23 -15.07 52.43
C ASP A 84 -23.28 -16.02 51.65
N THR A 85 -22.43 -16.63 52.41
CA THR A 85 -21.57 -17.78 52.20
C THR A 85 -22.34 -19.00 51.71
N LEU A 86 -21.77 -19.80 50.81
CA LEU A 86 -21.76 -21.27 50.93
C LEU A 86 -20.71 -21.90 49.98
N LYS A 87 -19.91 -22.76 50.58
CA LYS A 87 -18.96 -23.74 50.00
C LYS A 87 -19.68 -24.77 49.12
N ALA A 88 -19.01 -25.24 48.11
CA ALA A 88 -18.98 -26.64 47.72
C ALA A 88 -17.78 -27.00 46.83
N GLU A 89 -17.02 -27.93 47.33
CA GLU A 89 -15.96 -28.71 46.71
C GLU A 89 -16.44 -29.57 45.53
N ARG A 90 -15.51 -29.87 44.63
CA ARG A 90 -15.15 -31.21 44.07
C ARG A 90 -14.05 -31.05 43.01
N THR A 91 -12.89 -31.42 43.33
CA THR A 91 -12.08 -32.68 43.21
C THR A 91 -12.18 -33.42 41.86
N LEU A 92 -11.00 -33.69 41.32
CA LEU A 92 -10.44 -34.90 40.67
C LEU A 92 -9.52 -34.50 39.49
N ALA A 93 -8.34 -35.02 39.23
CA ALA A 93 -7.48 -36.01 39.86
C ALA A 93 -6.11 -35.96 39.14
N LEU A 94 -5.08 -36.28 39.83
CA LEU A 94 -3.71 -36.65 39.35
C LEU A 94 -3.71 -38.11 38.84
N PRO A 95 -2.64 -38.62 38.21
CA PRO A 95 -1.66 -39.45 38.90
C PRO A 95 -0.19 -39.15 38.54
N ASP A 96 0.68 -39.22 39.50
CA ASP A 96 1.47 -40.30 40.16
C ASP A 96 2.77 -40.63 39.42
N SER A 97 3.91 -40.59 40.12
CA SER A 97 4.51 -41.63 40.94
C SER A 97 5.79 -41.09 41.62
N ALA A 98 5.93 -41.12 42.92
CA ALA A 98 6.41 -42.12 43.85
C ALA A 98 7.94 -42.29 43.85
N VAL A 99 8.63 -42.20 44.98
CA VAL A 99 8.87 -43.14 46.13
C VAL A 99 9.73 -42.41 47.17
N ALA A 100 9.31 -42.17 48.37
CA ALA A 100 9.33 -42.85 49.62
C ALA A 100 10.72 -43.08 50.32
N LYS A 101 10.86 -42.62 51.56
CA LYS A 101 10.98 -43.21 52.88
C LYS A 101 11.87 -42.34 53.75
N ALA A 102 11.61 -42.03 54.88
CA ALA A 102 11.00 -42.49 56.17
C ALA A 102 11.84 -41.91 57.31
N ALA A 103 11.10 -41.26 58.20
CA ALA A 103 11.05 -41.37 59.67
C ALA A 103 12.34 -41.28 60.51
N ASN A 104 12.43 -40.35 61.41
CA ASN A 104 12.16 -40.46 62.86
C ASN A 104 12.69 -39.20 63.58
N ASP A 105 11.80 -38.50 64.21
CA ASP A 105 11.62 -38.29 65.66
C ASP A 105 12.87 -37.97 66.49
N SER A 106 12.88 -36.76 67.04
CA SER A 106 12.97 -36.51 68.50
C SER A 106 13.30 -35.05 68.84
N THR A 107 12.52 -34.51 69.71
CA THR A 107 12.63 -33.28 70.46
C THR A 107 14.00 -32.97 71.03
N ALA A 108 14.48 -31.75 70.80
CA ALA A 108 15.29 -31.02 71.81
C ALA A 108 15.29 -29.50 71.47
N ALA A 109 14.69 -28.75 72.37
CA ALA A 109 14.89 -27.31 72.46
C ALA A 109 16.35 -26.98 72.62
N ASP A 110 16.95 -26.19 71.70
CA ASP A 110 18.24 -25.55 72.04
C ASP A 110 18.32 -24.13 71.46
N SER A 111 18.67 -23.27 72.34
CA SER A 111 18.94 -21.84 72.32
C SER A 111 19.35 -21.29 70.96
N VAL A 112 18.64 -20.27 70.51
CA VAL A 112 19.06 -19.35 69.45
C VAL A 112 20.33 -18.60 69.86
N LYS A 113 21.44 -19.08 69.41
CA LYS A 113 22.68 -18.27 69.43
C LYS A 113 22.55 -17.21 68.34
N PRO A 114 22.84 -15.89 68.59
CA PRO A 114 22.79 -14.89 67.53
C PRO A 114 23.88 -15.23 66.50
N LYS A 115 23.48 -15.47 65.25
CA LYS A 115 24.39 -15.62 64.11
C LYS A 115 25.26 -14.36 64.07
N LYS A 116 26.55 -14.49 64.21
CA LYS A 116 27.54 -13.45 63.89
C LYS A 116 27.27 -13.02 62.44
N PRO A 117 27.21 -11.71 62.14
CA PRO A 117 26.96 -11.23 60.81
C PRO A 117 28.16 -11.50 59.91
N GLY A 118 28.16 -12.61 59.21
CA GLY A 118 29.12 -13.00 58.20
C GLY A 118 28.66 -12.65 56.80
N ILE A 119 29.53 -12.71 55.83
CA ILE A 119 29.26 -12.58 54.41
C ILE A 119 28.50 -13.87 53.95
N ASP A 120 27.44 -13.72 53.14
CA ASP A 120 26.54 -14.84 52.75
C ASP A 120 27.20 -15.89 51.84
N SER A 121 28.38 -15.59 51.23
CA SER A 121 29.12 -16.46 50.32
C SER A 121 30.64 -16.16 50.37
N PRO A 122 31.51 -17.09 49.99
CA PRO A 122 32.92 -16.81 49.83
C PRO A 122 33.14 -15.77 48.71
N VAL A 123 34.16 -14.92 48.93
CA VAL A 123 34.66 -13.97 47.91
C VAL A 123 35.84 -14.59 47.22
N GLU A 124 35.75 -14.78 45.92
CA GLU A 124 36.84 -15.23 45.07
C GLU A 124 37.57 -14.03 44.49
N TYR A 125 38.89 -14.03 44.50
CA TYR A 125 39.69 -12.94 43.98
C TYR A 125 40.92 -13.48 43.24
N VAL A 126 41.29 -12.81 42.15
CA VAL A 126 42.42 -13.15 41.29
C VAL A 126 43.11 -11.86 40.88
N ALA A 127 44.44 -11.85 40.93
CA ALA A 127 45.26 -10.77 40.38
C ALA A 127 46.30 -11.37 39.44
N LYS A 128 46.63 -10.63 38.37
CA LYS A 128 47.56 -11.10 37.34
C LYS A 128 49.03 -10.80 37.74
N ASP A 129 49.31 -9.63 38.33
CA ASP A 129 50.65 -9.20 38.60
C ASP A 129 51.08 -9.62 40.06
N SER A 130 50.39 -9.11 41.07
CA SER A 130 50.73 -9.41 42.47
C SER A 130 49.54 -9.23 43.41
N MET A 131 49.58 -9.95 44.51
CA MET A 131 48.65 -9.82 45.61
C MET A 131 49.48 -9.67 46.94
N VAL A 132 49.18 -8.62 47.68
CA VAL A 132 49.77 -8.33 48.94
C VAL A 132 48.68 -8.30 50.02
N TYR A 133 48.86 -9.12 51.07
CA TYR A 133 47.95 -9.10 52.20
C TYR A 133 48.72 -8.57 53.44
N ASP A 134 48.18 -7.48 53.98
CA ASP A 134 48.65 -6.89 55.22
C ASP A 134 47.79 -7.43 56.39
N ALA A 135 48.40 -8.24 57.24
CA ALA A 135 47.76 -8.93 58.34
C ALA A 135 47.35 -7.97 59.48
N ASP A 136 48.12 -6.91 59.70
CA ASP A 136 47.89 -5.95 60.78
C ASP A 136 46.68 -5.04 60.48
N SER A 137 46.65 -4.52 59.28
CA SER A 137 45.52 -3.66 58.80
C SER A 137 44.38 -4.46 58.21
N LYS A 138 44.52 -5.77 58.00
CA LYS A 138 43.55 -6.67 57.31
C LYS A 138 43.17 -6.18 55.92
N LEU A 139 44.14 -5.63 55.19
CA LEU A 139 43.98 -5.12 53.84
C LEU A 139 44.61 -6.06 52.85
N ALA A 140 43.87 -6.40 51.79
CA ALA A 140 44.40 -7.12 50.64
C ALA A 140 44.46 -6.17 49.42
N TYR A 141 45.66 -6.10 48.84
CA TYR A 141 45.91 -5.30 47.62
C TYR A 141 46.11 -6.25 46.46
N LEU A 142 45.35 -6.06 45.38
CA LEU A 142 45.42 -6.83 44.16
C LEU A 142 45.85 -5.87 43.02
N TYR A 143 46.89 -6.28 42.29
CA TYR A 143 47.47 -5.47 41.21
C TYR A 143 47.46 -6.22 39.88
N GLY A 144 47.20 -5.49 38.80
CA GLY A 144 47.20 -5.99 37.42
C GLY A 144 45.98 -6.83 37.06
N GLU A 145 45.11 -6.32 36.19
CA GLU A 145 43.90 -7.00 35.70
C GLU A 145 43.16 -7.82 36.79
N SER A 146 43.01 -7.18 37.96
CA SER A 146 42.45 -7.83 39.15
C SER A 146 40.98 -8.08 39.03
N LYS A 147 40.51 -9.21 39.52
CA LYS A 147 39.08 -9.64 39.46
C LYS A 147 38.64 -10.11 40.84
N VAL A 148 37.47 -9.64 41.25
CA VAL A 148 36.80 -10.06 42.48
C VAL A 148 35.41 -10.56 42.12
N THR A 149 35.07 -11.80 42.54
CA THR A 149 33.76 -12.41 42.29
C THR A 149 33.05 -12.66 43.60
N TYR A 150 31.83 -12.22 43.73
CA TYR A 150 31.01 -12.46 44.91
C TYR A 150 29.57 -12.81 44.45
N MET A 151 29.09 -14.03 44.65
CA MET A 151 27.82 -14.53 44.16
C MET A 151 27.70 -14.31 42.61
N ASN A 152 26.78 -13.45 42.17
CA ASN A 152 26.59 -13.09 40.78
C ASN A 152 27.20 -11.74 40.40
N MET A 153 28.08 -11.21 41.26
CA MET A 153 28.74 -9.92 41.03
C MET A 153 30.20 -10.15 40.67
N ASN A 154 30.67 -9.49 39.64
CA ASN A 154 32.07 -9.49 39.19
C ASN A 154 32.55 -8.04 39.14
N LEU A 155 33.69 -7.80 39.73
CA LEU A 155 34.38 -6.51 39.69
C LEU A 155 35.80 -6.74 39.11
N ASP A 156 36.03 -6.12 37.95
CA ASP A 156 37.31 -6.17 37.23
C ASP A 156 37.95 -4.77 37.33
N ALA A 157 39.25 -4.67 37.72
CA ALA A 157 39.98 -3.41 37.74
C ALA A 157 41.51 -3.63 37.71
N GLU A 158 42.29 -2.58 37.41
CA GLU A 158 43.76 -2.63 37.45
C GLU A 158 44.28 -2.77 38.89
N LYS A 159 43.67 -2.04 39.85
CA LYS A 159 43.99 -2.17 41.26
C LYS A 159 42.70 -2.29 42.09
N ILE A 160 42.69 -3.31 42.94
CA ILE A 160 41.59 -3.54 43.89
C ILE A 160 42.19 -3.62 45.30
N THR A 161 41.63 -2.84 46.24
CA THR A 161 41.99 -2.91 47.66
C THR A 161 40.77 -3.43 48.43
N MET A 162 40.95 -4.50 49.18
CA MET A 162 39.88 -5.13 49.97
C MET A 162 40.20 -4.95 51.46
N ASN A 163 39.26 -4.40 52.21
CA ASN A 163 39.32 -4.38 53.68
C ASN A 163 38.46 -5.53 54.20
N MET A 164 39.12 -6.55 54.80
CA MET A 164 38.46 -7.76 55.26
C MET A 164 37.59 -7.55 56.50
N ASP A 165 37.91 -6.56 57.30
CA ASP A 165 37.20 -6.28 58.56
C ASP A 165 35.88 -5.55 58.27
N SER A 166 35.93 -4.52 57.45
CA SER A 166 34.76 -3.72 57.07
C SER A 166 34.00 -4.29 55.89
N SER A 167 34.49 -5.36 55.24
CA SER A 167 33.95 -5.93 54.01
C SER A 167 33.84 -4.91 52.88
N MET A 168 34.74 -3.94 52.84
CA MET A 168 34.78 -2.88 51.83
C MET A 168 35.80 -3.23 50.73
N VAL A 169 35.44 -2.97 49.52
CA VAL A 169 36.30 -3.07 48.34
C VAL A 169 36.40 -1.71 47.65
N TYR A 170 37.62 -1.32 47.36
CA TYR A 170 37.95 -0.11 46.57
C TYR A 170 38.61 -0.54 45.28
N ALA A 171 38.11 -0.09 44.15
CA ALA A 171 38.66 -0.38 42.84
C ALA A 171 39.00 0.92 42.08
N GLU A 172 40.19 0.96 41.51
CA GLU A 172 40.68 2.09 40.72
C GLU A 172 41.48 1.66 39.50
N GLY A 173 41.45 2.45 38.43
CA GLY A 173 42.35 2.26 37.28
C GLY A 173 43.72 2.93 37.51
N LYS A 174 44.74 2.52 36.76
CA LYS A 174 46.09 3.12 36.80
C LYS A 174 46.17 4.21 35.73
N ARG A 175 46.70 5.40 36.10
CA ARG A 175 46.99 6.46 35.12
C ARG A 175 48.05 5.99 34.13
N ASP A 176 47.77 6.06 32.85
CA ASP A 176 48.62 5.67 31.75
C ASP A 176 48.37 6.60 30.55
N SER A 177 49.39 7.43 30.25
CA SER A 177 49.30 8.39 29.15
C SER A 177 49.33 7.76 27.76
N THR A 178 49.66 6.48 27.65
CA THR A 178 49.70 5.76 26.36
C THR A 178 48.35 5.24 25.96
N VAL A 179 47.37 5.19 26.87
CA VAL A 179 46.00 4.69 26.59
C VAL A 179 45.06 5.87 26.29
N LYS A 180 44.28 5.72 25.25
CA LYS A 180 43.21 6.68 24.93
C LYS A 180 42.27 6.84 26.13
N GLY A 181 42.22 8.04 26.72
CA GLY A 181 41.45 8.31 27.94
C GLY A 181 42.29 8.33 29.22
N GLY A 182 43.64 8.16 29.17
CA GLY A 182 44.55 8.44 30.25
C GLY A 182 44.49 7.49 31.48
N ILE A 183 43.64 6.46 31.47
CA ILE A 183 43.48 5.50 32.58
C ILE A 183 43.36 4.09 31.99
N LYS A 184 44.32 3.23 32.36
CA LYS A 184 44.33 1.80 32.05
C LYS A 184 43.56 1.00 33.13
N GLY A 185 42.79 -0.03 32.68
CA GLY A 185 42.09 -0.96 33.58
C GLY A 185 41.04 -0.30 34.47
N LYS A 186 40.20 0.59 33.90
CA LYS A 186 39.03 1.21 34.58
C LYS A 186 38.19 0.13 35.26
N PRO A 187 37.70 0.35 36.49
CA PRO A 187 36.80 -0.56 37.18
C PRO A 187 35.54 -0.84 36.41
N VAL A 188 35.26 -2.13 36.20
CA VAL A 188 34.05 -2.63 35.54
C VAL A 188 33.29 -3.54 36.49
N TYR A 189 32.13 -3.13 36.93
CA TYR A 189 31.23 -3.95 37.73
C TYR A 189 30.13 -4.57 36.88
N LYS A 190 29.93 -5.86 37.04
CA LYS A 190 28.93 -6.64 36.34
C LYS A 190 28.05 -7.41 37.31
N GLN A 191 26.74 -7.34 37.15
CA GLN A 191 25.76 -8.14 37.89
C GLN A 191 24.62 -8.55 36.99
N GLY A 192 24.55 -9.84 36.62
CA GLY A 192 23.59 -10.33 35.67
C GLY A 192 23.74 -9.63 34.30
N SER A 193 22.73 -8.91 33.84
CA SER A 193 22.76 -8.13 32.59
C SER A 193 23.26 -6.70 32.76
N GLU A 194 23.48 -6.25 33.98
CA GLU A 194 23.91 -4.88 34.27
C GLU A 194 25.42 -4.76 34.20
N ARG A 195 25.94 -3.66 33.62
CA ARG A 195 27.33 -3.31 33.52
C ARG A 195 27.51 -1.84 33.86
N TYR A 196 28.48 -1.58 34.75
CA TYR A 196 28.85 -0.26 35.18
C TYR A 196 30.36 -0.06 34.96
N ASP A 197 30.71 0.83 34.05
CA ASP A 197 32.09 1.24 33.82
C ASP A 197 32.34 2.52 34.64
N SER A 198 33.44 2.63 35.35
CA SER A 198 33.72 3.74 36.28
C SER A 198 35.21 4.09 36.35
N GLU A 199 35.54 5.25 36.92
CA GLU A 199 36.93 5.61 37.21
C GLU A 199 37.38 5.12 38.58
N ARG A 200 36.44 5.18 39.55
CA ARG A 200 36.65 4.69 40.91
C ARG A 200 35.36 4.08 41.44
N MET A 201 35.47 3.02 42.20
CA MET A 201 34.35 2.35 42.82
C MET A 201 34.69 1.92 44.22
N SER A 202 33.74 2.11 45.13
CA SER A 202 33.77 1.47 46.47
C SER A 202 32.50 0.68 46.66
N PHE A 203 32.60 -0.55 47.19
CA PHE A 203 31.48 -1.43 47.42
C PHE A 203 31.59 -2.20 48.71
N ASN A 204 30.51 -2.31 49.46
CA ASN A 204 30.49 -3.07 50.70
C ASN A 204 29.71 -4.37 50.51
N PHE A 205 30.34 -5.50 50.60
CA PHE A 205 29.73 -6.81 50.37
C PHE A 205 28.64 -7.19 51.39
N LYS A 206 28.78 -6.68 52.63
CA LYS A 206 27.83 -6.97 53.69
C LYS A 206 26.57 -6.16 53.61
N THR A 207 26.68 -4.85 53.31
CA THR A 207 25.54 -3.94 53.19
C THR A 207 24.99 -3.87 51.77
N LYS A 208 25.70 -4.43 50.78
CA LYS A 208 25.42 -4.37 49.34
C LYS A 208 25.30 -2.92 48.78
N LYS A 209 25.87 -1.93 49.49
CA LYS A 209 25.90 -0.51 49.12
C LYS A 209 27.20 -0.15 48.44
N GLY A 210 27.14 0.71 47.44
CA GLY A 210 28.34 1.16 46.73
C GLY A 210 28.29 2.65 46.39
N PHE A 211 29.48 3.21 46.23
CA PHE A 211 29.69 4.55 45.72
C PHE A 211 30.57 4.47 44.47
N ILE A 212 30.14 5.14 43.38
CA ILE A 212 30.76 5.03 42.07
C ILE A 212 30.99 6.46 41.54
N SER A 213 32.25 6.72 41.13
CA SER A 213 32.62 8.00 40.51
C SER A 213 32.77 7.86 39.00
N ASN A 214 32.26 8.82 38.24
CA ASN A 214 32.28 8.85 36.78
C ASN A 214 31.73 7.54 36.13
N VAL A 215 30.55 7.14 36.55
CA VAL A 215 29.90 5.93 36.07
C VAL A 215 29.30 6.12 34.67
N ALA A 216 29.49 5.11 33.81
CA ALA A 216 28.77 4.95 32.54
C ALA A 216 28.05 3.60 32.55
N THR A 217 26.77 3.60 32.25
CA THR A 217 25.92 2.40 32.20
C THR A 217 24.87 2.50 31.12
N THR A 218 24.44 1.37 30.57
CA THR A 218 23.31 1.29 29.65
C THR A 218 22.05 0.98 30.42
N GLN A 219 20.99 1.79 30.18
CA GLN A 219 19.68 1.59 30.80
C GLN A 219 18.60 1.71 29.72
N GLY A 220 17.88 0.62 29.48
CA GLY A 220 16.93 0.55 28.37
C GLY A 220 17.63 0.67 27.01
N ASN A 221 17.21 1.64 26.19
CA ASN A 221 17.82 1.96 24.89
C ASN A 221 18.83 3.13 24.98
N GLY A 222 19.12 3.63 26.17
CA GLY A 222 19.95 4.81 26.36
C GLY A 222 21.19 4.55 27.21
N TYR A 223 22.09 5.52 27.17
CA TYR A 223 23.35 5.59 27.91
C TYR A 223 23.22 6.64 29.03
N LEU A 224 23.57 6.23 30.20
CA LEU A 224 23.54 7.07 31.38
C LEU A 224 24.95 7.24 31.93
N GLN A 225 25.41 8.47 32.05
CA GLN A 225 26.68 8.88 32.63
C GLN A 225 26.43 9.78 33.85
N SER A 226 27.21 9.63 34.92
CA SER A 226 27.07 10.47 36.11
C SER A 226 28.41 10.68 36.80
N GLU A 227 28.64 11.89 37.28
CA GLU A 227 29.86 12.23 38.05
C GLU A 227 29.89 11.47 39.37
N LYS A 228 28.77 11.41 40.09
CA LYS A 228 28.69 10.71 41.38
C LYS A 228 27.44 9.85 41.43
N SER A 229 27.62 8.61 41.85
CA SER A 229 26.55 7.63 41.98
C SER A 229 26.60 6.88 43.28
N LYS A 230 25.45 6.70 43.92
CA LYS A 230 25.32 5.87 45.12
C LYS A 230 24.36 4.73 44.81
N ARG A 231 24.81 3.49 44.97
CA ARG A 231 23.98 2.30 44.84
C ARG A 231 23.52 1.85 46.20
N THR A 232 22.23 1.57 46.34
CA THR A 232 21.61 0.99 47.54
C THR A 232 21.53 -0.54 47.45
N ASP A 233 21.15 -1.16 48.52
CA ASP A 233 21.03 -2.64 48.66
C ASP A 233 19.97 -3.26 47.75
N ASP A 234 18.94 -2.52 47.44
CA ASP A 234 17.88 -2.90 46.46
C ASP A 234 18.29 -2.71 45.00
N GLY A 235 19.53 -2.24 44.72
CA GLY A 235 20.06 -1.96 43.41
C GLY A 235 19.67 -0.57 42.86
N THR A 236 18.91 0.25 43.57
CA THR A 236 18.56 1.62 43.16
C THR A 236 19.83 2.48 43.10
N LEU A 237 19.97 3.28 42.05
CA LEU A 237 21.05 4.25 41.86
C LEU A 237 20.54 5.66 42.10
N PHE A 238 21.24 6.41 42.97
CA PHE A 238 21.08 7.83 43.12
C PHE A 238 22.25 8.53 42.44
N LEU A 239 21.94 9.41 41.50
CA LEU A 239 22.89 10.05 40.60
C LEU A 239 22.89 11.56 40.82
N GLU A 240 24.10 12.14 40.76
CA GLU A 240 24.30 13.58 40.79
C GLU A 240 25.04 14.00 39.52
N HIS A 241 24.62 15.11 38.87
CA HIS A 241 25.15 15.61 37.61
C HIS A 241 25.17 14.52 36.50
N ALA A 242 24.02 13.91 36.24
CA ALA A 242 23.93 12.84 35.27
C ALA A 242 23.62 13.36 33.84
N LYS A 243 24.09 12.62 32.85
CA LYS A 243 23.80 12.84 31.44
C LYS A 243 23.07 11.59 30.91
N TYR A 244 21.90 11.79 30.34
CA TYR A 244 21.17 10.72 29.66
C TYR A 244 21.12 10.99 28.15
N THR A 245 21.52 10.02 27.34
CA THR A 245 21.54 10.11 25.88
C THR A 245 21.21 8.78 25.25
N THR A 246 20.69 8.80 24.03
CA THR A 246 20.54 7.60 23.19
C THR A 246 21.63 7.52 22.11
N CYS A 247 22.60 8.44 22.13
CA CYS A 247 23.78 8.44 21.27
C CYS A 247 24.84 7.52 21.86
N ASP A 248 25.39 6.62 21.06
CA ASP A 248 26.46 5.67 21.44
C ASP A 248 27.89 6.21 21.22
N ALA A 249 27.98 7.48 20.78
CA ALA A 249 29.28 8.15 20.63
C ALA A 249 29.93 8.43 21.98
N GLU A 250 31.27 8.37 22.05
CA GLU A 250 32.05 8.70 23.21
C GLU A 250 31.78 10.13 23.72
N HIS A 251 31.62 11.09 22.76
CA HIS A 251 31.02 12.43 22.95
C HIS A 251 29.64 12.43 22.31
N PRO A 252 28.56 12.34 23.11
CA PRO A 252 27.22 12.29 22.54
C PRO A 252 26.83 13.64 21.94
N HIS A 253 26.29 13.63 20.74
CA HIS A 253 25.83 14.83 20.01
C HIS A 253 24.67 15.54 20.71
N PHE A 254 23.95 14.84 21.57
CA PHE A 254 22.94 15.42 22.42
C PHE A 254 22.79 14.63 23.72
N TYR A 255 22.42 15.30 24.79
CA TYR A 255 22.09 14.65 26.06
C TYR A 255 21.16 15.53 26.90
N LEU A 256 20.37 14.86 27.71
CA LEU A 256 19.61 15.51 28.78
C LEU A 256 20.51 15.57 30.01
N LYS A 257 20.88 16.80 30.43
CA LYS A 257 21.65 17.02 31.63
C LYS A 257 20.69 17.06 32.83
N LEU A 258 20.91 16.13 33.77
CA LEU A 258 20.07 15.91 34.93
C LEU A 258 20.83 16.41 36.18
N SER A 259 20.19 17.25 36.98
CA SER A 259 20.80 17.71 38.23
C SER A 259 20.91 16.56 39.23
N ARG A 260 19.82 15.83 39.45
CA ARG A 260 19.74 14.66 40.32
C ARG A 260 18.79 13.63 39.68
N ALA A 261 19.10 12.35 39.81
CA ALA A 261 18.21 11.30 39.35
C ALA A 261 18.23 10.09 40.32
N LYS A 262 17.06 9.44 40.43
CA LYS A 262 16.88 8.14 41.06
C LYS A 262 16.57 7.12 39.97
N VAL A 263 17.40 6.14 39.74
CA VAL A 263 17.28 5.11 38.73
C VAL A 263 17.04 3.77 39.37
N ARG A 264 15.94 3.11 39.03
CA ARG A 264 15.66 1.71 39.37
C ARG A 264 15.93 0.87 38.14
N PRO A 265 17.04 0.15 38.07
CA PRO A 265 17.46 -0.60 36.90
C PRO A 265 16.35 -1.53 36.38
N GLY A 266 16.09 -1.50 35.08
CA GLY A 266 15.03 -2.29 34.43
C GLY A 266 13.59 -1.87 34.72
N LYS A 267 13.37 -0.83 35.55
CA LYS A 267 12.04 -0.29 35.89
C LYS A 267 11.85 1.12 35.37
N ASP A 268 12.52 2.11 35.97
CA ASP A 268 12.33 3.51 35.66
C ASP A 268 13.48 4.40 36.12
N ALA A 269 13.49 5.64 35.64
CA ALA A 269 14.29 6.73 36.15
C ALA A 269 13.42 7.93 36.46
N ILE A 270 13.57 8.49 37.66
CA ILE A 270 12.93 9.72 38.14
C ILE A 270 14.02 10.76 38.28
N PHE A 271 13.84 11.95 37.72
CA PHE A 271 14.86 12.99 37.77
C PHE A 271 14.26 14.35 38.13
N GLY A 272 15.10 15.16 38.79
CA GLY A 272 14.80 16.54 39.11
C GLY A 272 15.05 17.49 37.92
N PRO A 273 15.42 18.74 38.15
CA PRO A 273 15.63 19.71 37.07
C PRO A 273 16.59 19.19 36.01
N ALA A 274 16.13 19.22 34.74
CA ALA A 274 16.87 18.73 33.59
C ALA A 274 16.75 19.70 32.42
N TYR A 275 17.79 19.82 31.60
CA TYR A 275 17.77 20.58 30.38
C TYR A 275 18.49 19.85 29.24
N LEU A 276 18.07 20.14 28.03
CA LEU A 276 18.62 19.53 26.83
C LEU A 276 19.85 20.28 26.36
N VAL A 277 20.89 19.53 26.05
CA VAL A 277 22.16 20.03 25.47
C VAL A 277 22.36 19.34 24.12
N VAL A 278 22.68 20.11 23.08
CA VAL A 278 22.96 19.62 21.72
C VAL A 278 24.29 20.18 21.29
N GLU A 279 25.25 19.33 20.91
CA GLU A 279 26.64 19.73 20.58
C GLU A 279 27.23 20.68 21.63
N ASP A 280 27.06 20.29 22.91
CA ASP A 280 27.50 21.05 24.11
C ASP A 280 26.84 22.43 24.29
N VAL A 281 25.89 22.83 23.45
CA VAL A 281 25.12 24.06 23.59
C VAL A 281 23.83 23.77 24.38
N PRO A 282 23.62 24.40 25.55
CA PRO A 282 22.39 24.24 26.29
C PRO A 282 21.23 24.92 25.58
N LEU A 283 20.15 24.18 25.33
CA LEU A 283 18.94 24.72 24.77
C LEU A 283 18.01 25.26 25.88
N PRO A 284 17.16 26.26 25.60
CA PRO A 284 16.21 26.82 26.56
C PRO A 284 15.01 25.89 26.85
N LEU A 285 15.20 24.57 26.68
CA LEU A 285 14.24 23.53 26.99
C LEU A 285 14.60 22.88 28.32
N ALA A 286 13.99 23.37 29.40
CA ALA A 286 14.20 22.85 30.75
C ALA A 286 12.90 22.25 31.31
N VAL A 287 13.07 21.10 31.99
CA VAL A 287 11.98 20.38 32.64
C VAL A 287 12.27 20.35 34.14
N PRO A 288 11.39 20.88 35.02
CA PRO A 288 11.64 20.93 36.48
C PRO A 288 11.64 19.53 37.10
N TYR A 289 10.93 18.56 36.51
CA TYR A 289 10.79 17.20 37.00
C TYR A 289 10.39 16.28 35.86
N GLY A 290 10.90 15.06 35.85
CA GLY A 290 10.59 14.09 34.81
C GLY A 290 10.72 12.64 35.25
N PHE A 291 10.26 11.74 34.38
CA PHE A 291 10.17 10.31 34.64
C PHE A 291 10.31 9.54 33.31
N PHE A 292 11.19 8.52 33.28
CA PHE A 292 11.34 7.58 32.17
C PHE A 292 11.05 6.15 32.62
N PRO A 293 10.12 5.43 32.04
CA PRO A 293 10.00 3.99 32.23
C PRO A 293 10.99 3.23 31.33
N PHE A 294 11.75 2.28 31.89
CA PHE A 294 12.63 1.36 31.12
C PHE A 294 11.92 0.08 30.68
N ASN A 295 10.62 0.02 30.83
CA ASN A 295 9.87 -1.18 30.50
C ASN A 295 9.95 -1.50 29.01
N LYS A 296 10.25 -2.77 28.67
CA LYS A 296 10.13 -3.32 27.33
C LYS A 296 8.67 -3.39 26.83
N LYS A 297 7.72 -3.10 27.69
CA LYS A 297 6.29 -3.02 27.38
C LYS A 297 5.93 -1.58 27.03
N TYR A 298 4.92 -1.41 26.17
CA TYR A 298 4.34 -0.11 25.82
C TYR A 298 3.90 0.64 27.09
N SER A 299 4.01 1.96 27.09
CA SER A 299 3.56 2.83 28.19
C SER A 299 2.85 4.05 27.64
N SER A 300 1.87 4.56 28.41
CA SER A 300 1.19 5.82 28.12
C SER A 300 2.11 7.00 28.41
N GLY A 301 1.93 8.11 27.68
CA GLY A 301 2.74 9.31 27.89
C GLY A 301 2.30 10.49 27.02
N PHE A 302 2.90 11.65 27.26
CA PHE A 302 2.69 12.86 26.48
C PHE A 302 3.43 12.81 25.16
N ILE A 303 2.79 13.30 24.10
CA ILE A 303 3.38 13.54 22.78
C ILE A 303 3.67 15.04 22.70
N MET A 304 4.94 15.38 22.47
CA MET A 304 5.38 16.77 22.35
C MET A 304 4.87 17.37 21.04
N PRO A 305 4.30 18.58 21.06
CA PRO A 305 3.83 19.25 19.86
C PRO A 305 5.01 19.69 18.97
N SER A 306 4.83 19.63 17.67
CA SER A 306 5.66 20.34 16.71
C SER A 306 5.24 21.81 16.66
N TYR A 307 6.21 22.71 16.50
CA TYR A 307 5.99 24.13 16.42
C TYR A 307 6.53 24.72 15.13
N GLY A 308 5.96 25.81 14.69
CA GLY A 308 6.36 26.52 13.48
C GLY A 308 5.46 27.70 13.21
N ASP A 309 5.61 28.28 12.01
CA ASP A 309 4.80 29.39 11.54
C ASP A 309 4.19 29.12 10.17
N GLU A 310 3.06 29.71 9.93
CA GLU A 310 2.37 29.68 8.64
C GLU A 310 1.79 31.06 8.34
N THR A 311 1.97 31.52 7.10
CA THR A 311 1.60 32.87 6.68
C THR A 311 0.09 33.15 6.88
N SER A 312 -0.77 32.18 6.58
CA SER A 312 -2.23 32.36 6.64
C SER A 312 -2.80 32.27 8.05
N ARG A 313 -2.26 31.37 8.90
CA ARG A 313 -2.82 31.02 10.23
C ARG A 313 -1.94 31.44 11.42
N GLY A 314 -0.71 31.94 11.17
CA GLY A 314 0.24 32.38 12.18
C GLY A 314 1.05 31.25 12.81
N PHE A 315 1.60 31.48 13.99
CA PHE A 315 2.35 30.47 14.72
C PHE A 315 1.45 29.31 15.16
N TYR A 316 2.00 28.09 15.12
CA TYR A 316 1.25 26.90 15.50
C TYR A 316 1.99 26.00 16.48
N LEU A 317 1.19 25.27 17.27
CA LEU A 317 1.57 24.04 17.97
C LEU A 317 0.69 22.93 17.43
N ARG A 318 1.29 21.88 16.83
CA ARG A 318 0.58 20.78 16.16
C ARG A 318 1.00 19.43 16.69
N ASP A 319 0.09 18.47 16.55
CA ASP A 319 0.34 17.05 16.80
C ASP A 319 0.81 16.74 18.23
N GLY A 320 0.57 17.70 19.17
CA GLY A 320 0.77 17.50 20.58
C GLY A 320 -0.42 16.82 21.24
N GLY A 321 -0.17 16.00 22.25
CA GLY A 321 -1.27 15.30 22.90
C GLY A 321 -0.86 14.20 23.87
N TYR A 322 -1.65 13.15 23.93
CA TYR A 322 -1.44 12.05 24.85
C TYR A 322 -1.62 10.69 24.17
N TYR A 323 -0.64 9.83 24.35
CA TYR A 323 -0.68 8.44 23.96
C TYR A 323 -1.20 7.58 25.10
N LEU A 324 -2.23 6.80 24.85
CA LEU A 324 -2.85 5.84 25.77
C LEU A 324 -2.56 4.41 25.33
N ALA A 325 -1.76 3.72 26.09
CA ALA A 325 -1.51 2.29 25.94
C ALA A 325 -2.65 1.51 26.62
N LEU A 326 -3.77 1.31 25.92
CA LEU A 326 -5.00 0.75 26.49
C LEU A 326 -4.87 -0.74 26.82
N SER A 327 -4.22 -1.52 25.93
CA SER A 327 -4.02 -2.96 26.13
C SER A 327 -2.91 -3.49 25.24
N ASP A 328 -2.56 -4.78 25.39
CA ASP A 328 -1.62 -5.48 24.50
C ASP A 328 -2.09 -5.55 23.03
N TYR A 329 -3.35 -5.20 22.76
CA TYR A 329 -3.98 -5.31 21.45
C TYR A 329 -4.42 -4.00 20.84
N MET A 330 -4.43 -2.90 21.61
CA MET A 330 -5.02 -1.63 21.18
C MET A 330 -4.34 -0.45 21.86
N ASP A 331 -4.05 0.59 21.09
CA ASP A 331 -3.58 1.89 21.54
C ASP A 331 -4.56 3.02 21.16
N LEU A 332 -4.34 4.21 21.69
CA LEU A 332 -5.09 5.41 21.32
C LEU A 332 -4.18 6.63 21.47
N LYS A 333 -4.04 7.41 20.39
CA LYS A 333 -3.43 8.74 20.40
C LYS A 333 -4.52 9.79 20.32
N LEU A 334 -4.49 10.75 21.24
CA LEU A 334 -5.31 11.95 21.19
C LEU A 334 -4.40 13.13 20.93
N LEU A 335 -4.56 13.78 19.78
CA LEU A 335 -3.70 14.89 19.35
C LEU A 335 -4.52 16.15 19.15
N GLY A 336 -3.88 17.29 19.41
CA GLY A 336 -4.44 18.61 19.21
C GLY A 336 -3.53 19.51 18.40
N GLU A 337 -4.11 20.48 17.73
CA GLU A 337 -3.40 21.56 17.07
C GLU A 337 -4.07 22.90 17.31
N ILE A 338 -3.28 23.94 17.49
CA ILE A 338 -3.72 25.32 17.70
C ILE A 338 -2.85 26.30 16.92
N TYR A 339 -3.46 27.37 16.47
CA TYR A 339 -2.83 28.42 15.69
C TYR A 339 -3.17 29.80 16.30
N THR A 340 -2.27 30.74 16.21
CA THR A 340 -2.43 32.07 16.83
C THR A 340 -3.58 32.90 16.27
N LYS A 341 -3.98 32.68 14.98
CA LYS A 341 -5.14 33.38 14.38
C LYS A 341 -6.49 32.70 14.64
N GLY A 342 -6.56 31.73 15.56
CA GLY A 342 -7.79 31.09 16.02
C GLY A 342 -8.22 29.83 15.32
N SER A 343 -7.39 29.26 14.45
CA SER A 343 -7.59 27.91 13.94
C SER A 343 -7.22 26.87 14.99
N TRP A 344 -7.96 25.77 15.04
CA TRP A 344 -7.66 24.65 15.94
C TRP A 344 -8.17 23.33 15.37
N GLY A 345 -7.60 22.24 15.82
CA GLY A 345 -8.01 20.91 15.43
C GLY A 345 -7.79 19.88 16.53
N VAL A 346 -8.51 18.79 16.42
CA VAL A 346 -8.35 17.61 17.27
C VAL A 346 -8.34 16.37 16.39
N SER A 347 -7.48 15.41 16.72
CA SER A 347 -7.46 14.12 16.06
C SER A 347 -7.30 12.97 17.05
N ALA A 348 -7.84 11.83 16.68
CA ALA A 348 -7.75 10.59 17.44
C ALA A 348 -7.29 9.47 16.48
N GLU A 349 -6.24 8.78 16.83
CA GLU A 349 -5.71 7.64 16.10
C GLU A 349 -5.64 6.43 17.03
N THR A 350 -6.19 5.31 16.59
CA THR A 350 -6.10 4.04 17.32
C THR A 350 -5.67 2.93 16.37
N ASN A 351 -4.70 2.16 16.81
CA ASN A 351 -4.27 0.95 16.14
C ASN A 351 -4.64 -0.25 17.01
N TYR A 352 -5.21 -1.27 16.40
CA TYR A 352 -5.55 -2.49 17.10
C TYR A 352 -5.15 -3.72 16.28
N ASN A 353 -4.53 -4.69 16.96
CA ASN A 353 -4.00 -5.88 16.33
C ASN A 353 -4.07 -7.07 17.30
N LYS A 354 -4.85 -8.06 16.94
CA LYS A 354 -4.87 -9.36 17.63
C LYS A 354 -4.38 -10.44 16.69
N ARG A 355 -3.13 -10.86 16.89
CA ARG A 355 -2.44 -11.84 16.04
C ARG A 355 -3.32 -13.05 15.72
N TYR A 356 -3.40 -13.41 14.43
CA TYR A 356 -4.24 -14.49 13.89
C TYR A 356 -5.75 -14.28 14.03
N ARG A 357 -6.24 -13.09 14.42
CA ARG A 357 -7.68 -12.80 14.48
C ARG A 357 -8.06 -11.59 13.63
N TYR A 358 -7.52 -10.42 13.92
CA TYR A 358 -7.84 -9.18 13.19
C TYR A 358 -6.77 -8.12 13.41
N ARG A 359 -6.73 -7.18 12.50
CA ARG A 359 -5.92 -5.96 12.59
C ARG A 359 -6.68 -4.79 11.97
N GLY A 360 -6.39 -3.59 12.45
CA GLY A 360 -6.95 -2.38 11.86
C GLY A 360 -6.41 -1.13 12.52
N ASN A 361 -6.77 -0.02 11.92
CA ASN A 361 -6.56 1.31 12.48
C ASN A 361 -7.79 2.18 12.22
N LEU A 362 -8.03 3.14 13.11
CA LEU A 362 -9.04 4.16 12.98
C LEU A 362 -8.38 5.51 13.22
N TYR A 363 -8.55 6.42 12.28
CA TYR A 363 -8.12 7.81 12.37
C TYR A 363 -9.32 8.73 12.19
N PHE A 364 -9.51 9.63 13.12
CA PHE A 364 -10.52 10.68 13.10
C PHE A 364 -9.82 12.03 13.27
N SER A 365 -10.20 13.02 12.48
CA SER A 365 -9.70 14.38 12.62
C SER A 365 -10.81 15.39 12.35
N PHE A 366 -10.88 16.40 13.18
CA PHE A 366 -11.74 17.56 13.01
C PHE A 366 -10.88 18.83 13.06
N LEU A 367 -11.04 19.69 12.05
CA LEU A 367 -10.33 20.95 11.92
C LEU A 367 -11.32 22.11 11.81
N ARG A 368 -11.04 23.18 12.54
CA ARG A 368 -11.66 24.49 12.35
C ARG A 368 -10.58 25.45 11.89
N THR A 369 -10.61 25.79 10.60
CA THR A 369 -9.63 26.69 9.99
C THR A 369 -10.21 28.09 9.90
N VAL A 370 -9.47 29.08 10.35
CA VAL A 370 -9.77 30.50 10.24
C VAL A 370 -8.71 31.13 9.36
N GLU A 371 -9.13 31.72 8.26
CA GLU A 371 -8.28 32.42 7.29
C GLU A 371 -8.70 33.90 7.22
N GLY A 372 -7.76 34.77 6.93
CA GLY A 372 -7.98 36.21 6.90
C GLY A 372 -8.12 36.85 8.29
N GLU A 373 -8.40 38.14 8.33
CA GLU A 373 -8.63 38.91 9.55
C GLU A 373 -10.10 39.23 9.74
N LYS A 374 -10.57 39.15 10.99
CA LYS A 374 -11.96 39.45 11.32
C LYS A 374 -12.34 40.86 10.82
N ASN A 375 -13.44 40.97 10.09
CA ASN A 375 -13.96 42.15 9.38
C ASN A 375 -13.29 42.49 8.03
N MET A 376 -12.38 41.68 7.54
CA MET A 376 -11.84 41.81 6.18
C MET A 376 -12.59 40.91 5.18
N PRO A 377 -12.61 41.24 3.88
CA PRO A 377 -13.33 40.44 2.86
C PRO A 377 -12.81 39.01 2.71
N ASP A 378 -11.58 38.74 3.11
CA ASP A 378 -10.89 37.46 3.05
C ASP A 378 -11.13 36.59 4.30
N TYR A 379 -11.94 37.07 5.28
CA TYR A 379 -12.24 36.31 6.48
C TYR A 379 -13.14 35.10 6.16
N ALA A 380 -12.62 33.93 6.36
CA ALA A 380 -13.35 32.68 6.16
C ALA A 380 -13.14 31.70 7.34
N VAL A 381 -14.21 31.02 7.73
CA VAL A 381 -14.17 29.97 8.75
C VAL A 381 -14.64 28.67 8.13
N THR A 382 -13.74 27.72 7.97
CA THR A 382 -14.01 26.40 7.42
C THR A 382 -13.97 25.33 8.51
N LYS A 383 -14.98 24.47 8.56
CA LYS A 383 -15.02 23.28 9.41
C LYS A 383 -14.84 22.07 8.52
N SER A 384 -13.89 21.22 8.82
CA SER A 384 -13.56 20.05 8.03
C SER A 384 -13.33 18.81 8.89
N LEU A 385 -13.68 17.67 8.37
CA LEU A 385 -13.68 16.38 9.05
C LEU A 385 -13.05 15.31 8.15
N LYS A 386 -12.28 14.40 8.76
CA LYS A 386 -11.75 13.21 8.10
C LYS A 386 -11.93 11.98 8.98
N LEU A 387 -12.39 10.91 8.37
CA LEU A 387 -12.53 9.59 8.99
C LEU A 387 -11.86 8.55 8.10
N GLN A 388 -10.85 7.89 8.64
CA GLN A 388 -10.23 6.75 7.98
C GLN A 388 -10.32 5.53 8.89
N TRP A 389 -10.83 4.44 8.37
CA TRP A 389 -10.90 3.18 9.08
C TRP A 389 -10.49 2.05 8.18
N THR A 390 -9.48 1.31 8.61
CA THR A 390 -9.12 0.05 7.97
C THR A 390 -9.29 -1.09 8.96
N HIS A 391 -9.93 -2.14 8.52
CA HIS A 391 -10.08 -3.36 9.30
C HIS A 391 -9.92 -4.57 8.40
N THR A 392 -9.19 -5.57 8.87
CA THR A 392 -9.02 -6.83 8.16
C THR A 392 -9.07 -7.97 9.16
N LYS A 393 -9.98 -8.90 8.95
CA LYS A 393 -10.04 -10.16 9.67
C LYS A 393 -9.01 -11.12 9.08
N ASP A 394 -8.23 -11.77 9.93
CA ASP A 394 -7.24 -12.77 9.50
C ASP A 394 -7.95 -14.07 9.07
N SER A 395 -7.57 -14.61 7.92
CA SER A 395 -8.10 -15.89 7.43
C SER A 395 -7.82 -17.08 8.36
N LYS A 396 -6.79 -17.00 9.20
CA LYS A 396 -6.49 -18.02 10.21
C LYS A 396 -7.51 -18.08 11.35
N ALA A 397 -8.25 -17.00 11.61
CA ALA A 397 -9.31 -16.99 12.62
C ALA A 397 -10.53 -17.83 12.20
N ASN A 398 -10.90 -17.72 10.94
CA ASN A 398 -11.94 -18.52 10.30
C ASN A 398 -11.76 -18.41 8.78
N PRO A 399 -11.29 -19.46 8.10
CA PRO A 399 -11.04 -19.45 6.67
C PRO A 399 -12.31 -19.26 5.84
N ASN A 400 -13.46 -19.62 6.39
CA ASN A 400 -14.75 -19.55 5.69
C ASN A 400 -15.41 -18.15 5.81
N THR A 401 -14.90 -17.26 6.62
CA THR A 401 -15.49 -15.93 6.83
C THR A 401 -14.43 -14.85 6.66
N SER A 402 -14.63 -13.94 5.73
CA SER A 402 -13.83 -12.73 5.57
C SER A 402 -14.63 -11.49 5.97
N PHE A 403 -13.97 -10.54 6.59
CA PHE A 403 -14.48 -9.22 6.85
C PHE A 403 -13.36 -8.20 6.63
N SER A 404 -13.61 -7.22 5.80
CA SER A 404 -12.69 -6.12 5.57
C SER A 404 -13.43 -4.79 5.45
N ALA A 405 -12.85 -3.75 6.01
CA ALA A 405 -13.34 -2.39 5.87
C ALA A 405 -12.18 -1.47 5.50
N ARG A 406 -12.42 -0.62 4.54
CA ARG A 406 -11.54 0.49 4.15
C ARG A 406 -12.42 1.72 3.96
N VAL A 407 -12.56 2.51 4.99
CA VAL A 407 -13.30 3.77 4.97
C VAL A 407 -12.30 4.91 4.84
N ASN A 408 -12.49 5.78 3.86
CA ASN A 408 -11.73 7.00 3.64
C ASN A 408 -12.71 8.11 3.27
N PHE A 409 -13.28 8.71 4.30
CA PHE A 409 -14.25 9.78 4.18
C PHE A 409 -13.61 11.09 4.64
N ALA A 410 -13.79 12.16 3.89
CA ALA A 410 -13.43 13.50 4.33
C ALA A 410 -14.38 14.53 3.72
N SER A 411 -14.59 15.64 4.45
CA SER A 411 -15.29 16.79 3.89
C SER A 411 -14.47 17.43 2.75
N GLU A 412 -15.14 18.11 1.84
CA GLU A 412 -14.59 18.70 0.62
C GLU A 412 -13.31 19.52 0.86
N ASN A 413 -13.30 20.35 1.91
CA ASN A 413 -12.20 21.26 2.18
C ASN A 413 -11.11 20.69 3.09
N TYR A 414 -11.20 19.43 3.53
CA TYR A 414 -10.24 18.89 4.50
C TYR A 414 -8.79 18.96 4.03
N GLU A 415 -8.50 18.51 2.81
CA GLU A 415 -7.12 18.48 2.30
C GLU A 415 -6.57 19.86 2.00
N ARG A 416 -7.44 20.83 1.75
CA ARG A 416 -7.07 22.24 1.58
C ARG A 416 -6.83 22.93 2.93
N SER A 417 -7.49 22.47 3.99
CA SER A 417 -7.38 22.99 5.34
C SER A 417 -6.29 22.33 6.17
N ASN A 418 -5.92 21.09 5.84
CA ASN A 418 -4.90 20.35 6.58
C ASN A 418 -3.50 20.70 6.08
N LEU A 419 -2.66 21.22 6.99
CA LEU A 419 -1.32 21.70 6.65
C LEU A 419 -0.42 20.61 6.05
N GLU A 420 -0.49 19.38 6.53
CA GLU A 420 0.30 18.28 6.03
C GLU A 420 -0.10 17.89 4.60
N SER A 421 -1.40 17.90 4.33
CA SER A 421 -1.94 17.61 3.00
C SER A 421 -1.56 18.68 1.98
N MET A 422 -1.48 19.95 2.38
CA MET A 422 -1.07 21.05 1.50
C MET A 422 0.36 20.87 0.94
N TYR A 423 1.24 20.21 1.68
CA TYR A 423 2.61 19.92 1.26
C TYR A 423 2.79 18.51 0.66
N ASN A 424 1.72 17.72 0.58
CA ASN A 424 1.71 16.42 -0.07
C ASN A 424 0.89 16.48 -1.35
N PRO A 425 1.53 16.53 -2.55
CA PRO A 425 0.82 16.68 -3.82
C PRO A 425 -0.20 15.56 -4.06
N LEU A 426 0.10 14.34 -3.66
CA LEU A 426 -0.81 13.19 -3.84
C LEU A 426 -2.10 13.34 -3.02
N SER A 427 -1.98 13.83 -1.79
CA SER A 427 -3.14 14.08 -0.93
C SER A 427 -3.92 15.32 -1.39
N TYR A 428 -3.21 16.40 -1.72
CA TYR A 428 -3.80 17.66 -2.15
C TYR A 428 -4.55 17.54 -3.48
N THR A 429 -4.01 16.77 -4.44
CA THR A 429 -4.61 16.56 -5.77
C THR A 429 -5.64 15.43 -5.82
N GLN A 430 -5.89 14.75 -4.71
CA GLN A 430 -6.85 13.66 -4.68
C GLN A 430 -8.28 14.16 -4.93
N SER A 431 -8.77 13.96 -6.15
CA SER A 431 -10.11 14.38 -6.54
C SER A 431 -11.21 13.37 -6.18
N THR A 432 -10.86 12.09 -5.98
CA THR A 432 -11.81 11.03 -5.66
C THR A 432 -11.37 10.22 -4.44
N ARG A 433 -12.32 9.83 -3.60
CA ARG A 433 -12.12 8.97 -2.43
C ARG A 433 -13.07 7.80 -2.49
N ALA A 434 -12.55 6.62 -2.25
CA ALA A 434 -13.34 5.40 -2.21
C ALA A 434 -13.31 4.78 -0.80
N SER A 435 -14.49 4.41 -0.34
CA SER A 435 -14.70 3.67 0.90
C SER A 435 -15.44 2.38 0.59
N SER A 436 -15.04 1.28 1.21
CA SER A 436 -15.69 -0.01 1.05
C SER A 436 -15.70 -0.80 2.36
N VAL A 437 -16.82 -1.46 2.63
CA VAL A 437 -16.94 -2.43 3.71
C VAL A 437 -17.46 -3.72 3.08
N SER A 438 -16.81 -4.83 3.31
CA SER A 438 -17.17 -6.12 2.73
C SER A 438 -17.17 -7.23 3.78
N PHE A 439 -18.17 -8.07 3.69
CA PHE A 439 -18.34 -9.29 4.45
C PHE A 439 -18.58 -10.46 3.49
N SER A 440 -17.94 -11.59 3.69
CA SER A 440 -18.22 -12.80 2.92
C SER A 440 -18.14 -14.02 3.82
N HIS A 441 -19.08 -14.92 3.64
CA HIS A 441 -19.11 -16.22 4.31
C HIS A 441 -19.33 -17.34 3.29
N THR A 442 -18.48 -18.34 3.34
CA THR A 442 -18.56 -19.53 2.48
C THR A 442 -18.98 -20.74 3.30
N PHE A 443 -19.96 -21.46 2.80
CA PHE A 443 -20.43 -22.75 3.34
C PHE A 443 -19.81 -23.87 2.49
N PRO A 444 -18.67 -24.45 2.91
CA PRO A 444 -17.90 -25.38 2.08
C PRO A 444 -18.68 -26.64 1.68
N ASN A 445 -19.54 -27.13 2.58
CA ASN A 445 -20.29 -28.38 2.39
C ASN A 445 -21.23 -28.34 1.18
N ILE A 446 -21.79 -27.16 0.89
CA ILE A 446 -22.74 -26.96 -0.21
C ILE A 446 -22.16 -26.07 -1.32
N GLY A 447 -20.93 -25.55 -1.13
CA GLY A 447 -20.29 -24.67 -2.07
C GLY A 447 -20.97 -23.29 -2.23
N LEU A 448 -21.73 -22.84 -1.22
CA LEU A 448 -22.43 -21.58 -1.21
C LEU A 448 -21.57 -20.49 -0.58
N THR A 449 -21.46 -19.36 -1.26
CA THR A 449 -20.82 -18.15 -0.75
C THR A 449 -21.82 -17.01 -0.73
N ILE A 450 -21.99 -16.34 0.39
CA ILE A 450 -22.80 -15.13 0.54
C ILE A 450 -21.83 -13.98 0.84
N SER A 451 -21.91 -12.94 0.04
CA SER A 451 -21.10 -11.72 0.20
C SER A 451 -22.00 -10.50 0.25
N ALA A 452 -21.72 -9.61 1.17
CA ALA A 452 -22.38 -8.32 1.30
C ALA A 452 -21.34 -7.21 1.31
N SER A 453 -21.52 -6.19 0.50
CA SER A 453 -20.62 -5.04 0.48
C SER A 453 -21.40 -3.71 0.47
N GLY A 454 -20.73 -2.70 1.00
CA GLY A 454 -21.17 -1.31 0.88
C GLY A 454 -20.00 -0.49 0.33
N ASN A 455 -20.26 0.28 -0.72
CA ASN A 455 -19.25 1.11 -1.37
C ASN A 455 -19.73 2.57 -1.38
N LEU A 456 -18.81 3.49 -1.12
CA LEU A 456 -19.04 4.92 -1.18
C LEU A 456 -17.87 5.56 -1.93
N THR A 457 -18.16 6.33 -2.96
CA THR A 457 -17.17 7.10 -3.71
C THR A 457 -17.54 8.57 -3.67
N GLN A 458 -16.65 9.40 -3.14
CA GLN A 458 -16.78 10.85 -3.11
C GLN A 458 -15.97 11.44 -4.28
N ASN A 459 -16.57 12.38 -5.01
CA ASN A 459 -15.88 13.22 -5.98
C ASN A 459 -15.79 14.64 -5.41
N MET A 460 -14.55 15.05 -5.11
CA MET A 460 -14.27 16.32 -4.44
C MET A 460 -14.38 17.54 -5.38
N LYS A 461 -14.44 17.34 -6.70
CA LYS A 461 -14.56 18.46 -7.66
C LYS A 461 -15.98 19.05 -7.72
N ASP A 462 -16.97 18.21 -7.64
CA ASP A 462 -18.38 18.56 -7.79
C ASP A 462 -19.22 18.24 -6.55
N SER A 463 -18.57 17.85 -5.44
CA SER A 463 -19.17 17.47 -4.16
C SER A 463 -20.25 16.39 -4.32
N SER A 464 -20.04 15.47 -5.27
CA SER A 464 -20.95 14.37 -5.50
C SER A 464 -20.52 13.11 -4.76
N ILE A 465 -21.51 12.35 -4.31
CA ILE A 465 -21.32 11.05 -3.65
C ILE A 465 -22.09 9.98 -4.42
N ALA A 466 -21.38 8.92 -4.77
CA ALA A 466 -21.98 7.69 -5.27
C ALA A 466 -21.94 6.64 -4.15
N VAL A 467 -23.08 6.14 -3.77
CA VAL A 467 -23.26 5.12 -2.72
C VAL A 467 -23.90 3.88 -3.32
N THR A 468 -23.35 2.71 -3.00
CA THR A 468 -23.96 1.41 -3.31
C THR A 468 -24.08 0.64 -2.00
N LEU A 469 -25.33 0.44 -1.52
CA LEU A 469 -25.61 -0.19 -0.23
C LEU A 469 -27.07 -0.67 -0.14
N PRO A 470 -27.36 -1.96 0.11
CA PRO A 470 -26.39 -3.06 0.09
C PRO A 470 -26.01 -3.47 -1.33
N ASP A 471 -24.85 -4.06 -1.49
CA ASP A 471 -24.47 -4.86 -2.65
C ASP A 471 -24.31 -6.30 -2.17
N LEU A 472 -25.31 -7.11 -2.39
CA LEU A 472 -25.42 -8.50 -1.92
C LEU A 472 -25.15 -9.44 -3.08
N SER A 473 -24.23 -10.39 -2.90
CA SER A 473 -23.97 -11.45 -3.88
C SER A 473 -24.10 -12.83 -3.22
N ILE A 474 -24.87 -13.69 -3.85
CA ILE A 474 -25.04 -15.09 -3.46
C ILE A 474 -24.49 -15.94 -4.60
N SER A 475 -23.47 -16.72 -4.34
CA SER A 475 -22.80 -17.55 -5.35
C SER A 475 -22.81 -19.02 -4.92
N LEU A 476 -23.38 -19.88 -5.75
CA LEU A 476 -23.26 -21.33 -5.60
C LEU A 476 -22.21 -21.81 -6.61
N SER A 477 -21.15 -22.39 -6.08
CA SER A 477 -20.06 -22.93 -6.90
C SER A 477 -20.56 -24.06 -7.77
N ARG A 478 -19.78 -24.37 -8.82
CA ARG A 478 -20.13 -25.41 -9.78
C ARG A 478 -20.48 -26.73 -9.10
N PHE A 479 -21.64 -27.28 -9.42
CA PHE A 479 -22.13 -28.58 -8.98
C PHE A 479 -22.65 -29.40 -10.18
N TYR A 480 -22.75 -30.68 -10.00
CA TYR A 480 -23.15 -31.63 -11.03
C TYR A 480 -24.47 -32.28 -10.62
N PRO A 481 -25.63 -31.77 -11.02
CA PRO A 481 -26.94 -32.21 -10.53
C PRO A 481 -27.27 -33.67 -10.90
N PHE A 482 -26.74 -34.15 -12.01
CA PHE A 482 -27.02 -35.50 -12.54
C PHE A 482 -25.92 -36.52 -12.23
N ARG A 483 -24.94 -36.15 -11.41
CA ARG A 483 -23.82 -37.02 -11.07
C ARG A 483 -24.24 -38.07 -10.04
N ARG A 484 -23.99 -39.35 -10.34
CA ARG A 484 -24.26 -40.44 -9.37
C ARG A 484 -23.41 -40.32 -8.12
N LYS A 485 -24.00 -40.58 -6.93
CA LYS A 485 -23.30 -40.60 -5.64
C LYS A 485 -22.17 -41.63 -5.60
N HIS A 486 -22.42 -42.84 -6.19
CA HIS A 486 -21.44 -43.90 -6.30
C HIS A 486 -21.11 -44.14 -7.76
N GLN A 487 -19.95 -43.75 -8.22
CA GLN A 487 -19.48 -43.91 -9.57
C GLN A 487 -19.05 -45.39 -9.76
N SER A 488 -19.81 -46.10 -10.60
CA SER A 488 -19.44 -47.42 -11.12
C SER A 488 -19.29 -47.29 -12.66
N GLY A 489 -18.08 -47.54 -13.15
CA GLY A 489 -17.76 -47.48 -14.60
C GLY A 489 -17.48 -46.07 -15.12
N LYS A 490 -17.56 -45.91 -16.47
CA LYS A 490 -17.31 -44.62 -17.14
C LYS A 490 -18.41 -43.59 -16.83
N GLU A 491 -18.02 -42.32 -16.72
CA GLU A 491 -18.97 -41.20 -16.62
C GLU A 491 -19.88 -41.15 -17.85
N ARG A 492 -21.18 -41.04 -17.62
CA ARG A 492 -22.21 -40.87 -18.67
C ARG A 492 -22.23 -39.40 -19.13
N TRP A 493 -22.72 -39.13 -20.31
CA TRP A 493 -22.71 -37.77 -20.88
C TRP A 493 -23.45 -36.75 -20.04
N TYR A 494 -24.56 -37.11 -19.40
CA TYR A 494 -25.36 -36.22 -18.53
C TYR A 494 -24.70 -35.94 -17.17
N GLU A 495 -23.81 -36.82 -16.70
CA GLU A 495 -23.03 -36.60 -15.48
C GLU A 495 -21.98 -35.50 -15.62
N LYS A 496 -21.66 -35.10 -16.83
CA LYS A 496 -20.75 -34.02 -17.17
C LYS A 496 -21.41 -32.66 -17.22
N ILE A 497 -22.76 -32.60 -17.08
CA ILE A 497 -23.52 -31.36 -17.03
C ILE A 497 -23.29 -30.75 -15.64
N SER A 498 -22.77 -29.55 -15.65
CA SER A 498 -22.52 -28.74 -14.45
C SER A 498 -23.38 -27.51 -14.46
N MET A 499 -23.79 -27.09 -13.30
CA MET A 499 -24.51 -25.82 -13.06
C MET A 499 -23.80 -25.00 -12.01
N SER A 500 -23.91 -23.70 -12.12
CA SER A 500 -23.60 -22.77 -11.05
C SER A 500 -24.67 -21.69 -10.98
N TYR A 501 -24.68 -20.93 -9.90
CA TYR A 501 -25.65 -19.86 -9.73
C TYR A 501 -24.98 -18.64 -9.12
N THR A 502 -25.30 -17.47 -9.62
CA THR A 502 -24.91 -16.20 -9.02
C THR A 502 -26.12 -15.26 -8.99
N GLY A 503 -26.56 -14.92 -7.79
CA GLY A 503 -27.54 -13.87 -7.53
C GLY A 503 -26.85 -12.60 -7.07
N GLN A 504 -27.24 -11.45 -7.58
CA GLN A 504 -26.75 -10.14 -7.14
C GLN A 504 -27.96 -9.23 -6.90
N MET A 505 -27.95 -8.54 -5.78
CA MET A 505 -28.91 -7.51 -5.43
C MET A 505 -28.13 -6.26 -5.07
N SER A 506 -28.42 -5.15 -5.73
CA SER A 506 -27.72 -3.91 -5.46
C SER A 506 -28.67 -2.73 -5.42
N ASN A 507 -28.31 -1.76 -4.59
CA ASN A 507 -29.05 -0.52 -4.43
C ASN A 507 -28.05 0.63 -4.45
N SER A 508 -28.21 1.62 -5.35
CA SER A 508 -27.23 2.68 -5.53
C SER A 508 -27.86 4.03 -5.81
N ILE A 509 -27.17 5.08 -5.35
CA ILE A 509 -27.52 6.48 -5.64
C ILE A 509 -26.24 7.27 -5.97
N THR A 510 -26.39 8.26 -6.85
CA THR A 510 -25.37 9.30 -7.06
C THR A 510 -26.05 10.64 -6.84
N THR A 511 -25.61 11.38 -5.82
CA THR A 511 -26.23 12.62 -5.39
C THR A 511 -25.19 13.59 -4.82
N LYS A 512 -25.60 14.80 -4.47
CA LYS A 512 -24.76 15.73 -3.70
C LYS A 512 -24.65 15.28 -2.26
N GLU A 513 -23.50 15.53 -1.62
CA GLU A 513 -23.25 15.17 -0.21
C GLU A 513 -24.36 15.66 0.74
N SER A 514 -24.84 16.90 0.53
CA SER A 514 -25.91 17.52 1.35
C SER A 514 -27.29 16.87 1.18
N GLN A 515 -27.51 16.13 0.10
CA GLN A 515 -28.81 15.51 -0.23
C GLN A 515 -28.86 14.02 0.16
N LEU A 516 -27.72 13.38 0.43
CA LEU A 516 -27.65 11.93 0.67
C LEU A 516 -28.63 11.46 1.76
N PHE A 517 -28.61 12.13 2.92
CA PHE A 517 -29.46 11.77 4.06
C PHE A 517 -30.92 12.22 3.93
N LYS A 518 -31.23 13.00 2.90
CA LYS A 518 -32.60 13.42 2.60
C LYS A 518 -33.24 12.52 1.52
N SER A 519 -32.46 11.62 0.92
CA SER A 519 -32.90 10.74 -0.16
C SER A 519 -33.79 9.61 0.35
N ASN A 520 -34.80 9.26 -0.45
CA ASN A 520 -35.68 8.13 -0.19
C ASN A 520 -35.12 6.86 -0.85
N LEU A 521 -34.89 5.80 -0.07
CA LEU A 521 -34.28 4.53 -0.52
C LEU A 521 -35.04 3.83 -1.67
N ILE A 522 -36.33 4.10 -1.85
CA ILE A 522 -37.15 3.48 -2.91
C ILE A 522 -37.26 4.39 -4.11
N LYS A 523 -37.49 5.70 -3.89
CA LYS A 523 -37.74 6.65 -4.96
C LYS A 523 -36.50 7.19 -5.65
N ASP A 524 -35.50 7.51 -4.88
CA ASP A 524 -34.28 8.20 -5.36
C ASP A 524 -33.13 7.25 -5.67
N TRP A 525 -33.17 6.04 -5.09
CA TRP A 525 -32.14 5.05 -5.30
C TRP A 525 -32.51 4.09 -6.42
N ARG A 526 -31.51 3.72 -7.22
CA ARG A 526 -31.66 2.69 -8.26
C ARG A 526 -31.54 1.32 -7.62
N ASN A 527 -32.62 0.57 -7.64
CA ASN A 527 -32.73 -0.78 -7.10
C ASN A 527 -32.70 -1.79 -8.22
N GLY A 528 -32.04 -2.92 -8.01
CA GLY A 528 -32.06 -4.01 -8.96
C GLY A 528 -31.57 -5.32 -8.37
N MET A 529 -32.02 -6.41 -8.94
CA MET A 529 -31.60 -7.77 -8.64
C MET A 529 -31.38 -8.53 -9.95
N GLN A 530 -30.36 -9.35 -10.02
CA GLN A 530 -30.15 -10.23 -11.16
C GLN A 530 -29.72 -11.63 -10.72
N HIS A 531 -30.18 -12.62 -11.48
CA HIS A 531 -29.83 -14.02 -11.34
C HIS A 531 -29.15 -14.48 -12.61
N ASN A 532 -28.02 -15.16 -12.45
CA ASN A 532 -27.29 -15.73 -13.58
C ASN A 532 -27.04 -17.23 -13.34
N ILE A 533 -27.51 -18.04 -14.26
CA ILE A 533 -27.51 -19.51 -14.18
C ILE A 533 -26.81 -20.06 -15.42
N PRO A 534 -25.48 -20.20 -15.42
CA PRO A 534 -24.76 -20.91 -16.44
C PRO A 534 -24.88 -22.42 -16.26
N ILE A 535 -25.17 -23.11 -17.36
CA ILE A 535 -25.22 -24.57 -17.47
C ILE A 535 -24.20 -24.95 -18.53
N ASP A 536 -23.17 -25.69 -18.13
CA ASP A 536 -22.04 -26.02 -18.97
C ASP A 536 -21.82 -27.52 -18.99
N ALA A 537 -21.34 -28.04 -20.12
CA ALA A 537 -20.84 -29.41 -20.19
C ALA A 537 -19.53 -29.43 -20.97
N THR A 538 -18.69 -30.39 -20.74
CA THR A 538 -17.46 -30.59 -21.52
C THR A 538 -17.33 -32.05 -21.99
N PHE A 539 -17.21 -32.22 -23.30
CA PHE A 539 -17.08 -33.51 -23.96
C PHE A 539 -15.76 -33.56 -24.73
N GLN A 540 -15.18 -34.71 -24.80
CA GLN A 540 -14.02 -34.97 -25.67
C GLN A 540 -14.46 -35.74 -26.88
N LEU A 541 -14.30 -35.16 -28.08
CA LEU A 541 -14.52 -35.80 -29.34
C LEU A 541 -13.17 -36.33 -29.85
N PHE A 542 -13.14 -37.59 -30.27
CA PHE A 542 -11.93 -38.30 -30.78
C PHE A 542 -10.73 -38.21 -29.82
N LYS A 543 -10.94 -37.98 -28.51
CA LYS A 543 -9.91 -37.79 -27.47
C LYS A 543 -9.07 -36.52 -27.60
N TYR A 544 -9.21 -35.75 -28.67
CA TYR A 544 -8.34 -34.61 -28.99
C TYR A 544 -9.07 -33.27 -29.04
N ILE A 545 -10.36 -33.24 -29.32
CA ILE A 545 -11.15 -32.05 -29.47
C ILE A 545 -12.07 -31.91 -28.23
N ASN A 546 -11.92 -30.84 -27.48
CA ASN A 546 -12.83 -30.54 -26.41
C ASN A 546 -14.00 -29.72 -26.95
N ILE A 547 -15.21 -30.23 -26.80
CA ILE A 547 -16.45 -29.53 -27.13
C ILE A 547 -17.13 -29.14 -25.84
N SER A 548 -17.42 -27.85 -25.70
CA SER A 548 -18.05 -27.29 -24.51
C SER A 548 -19.31 -26.53 -24.89
N PRO A 549 -20.49 -27.19 -24.90
CA PRO A 549 -21.76 -26.51 -24.98
C PRO A 549 -22.03 -25.79 -23.67
N SER A 550 -22.64 -24.61 -23.76
CA SER A 550 -23.07 -23.80 -22.63
C SER A 550 -24.40 -23.12 -22.91
N PHE A 551 -25.22 -23.06 -21.89
CA PHE A 551 -26.45 -22.31 -21.86
C PHE A 551 -26.42 -21.38 -20.68
N THR A 552 -26.56 -20.07 -20.90
CA THR A 552 -26.60 -19.07 -19.85
C THR A 552 -27.97 -18.44 -19.82
N PHE A 553 -28.62 -18.50 -18.67
CA PHE A 553 -29.88 -17.81 -18.42
C PHE A 553 -29.62 -16.69 -17.42
N ARG A 554 -30.07 -15.48 -17.76
CA ARG A 554 -30.01 -14.31 -16.88
C ARG A 554 -31.42 -13.76 -16.70
N ASP A 555 -31.75 -13.51 -15.45
CA ASP A 555 -33.00 -12.91 -15.03
C ASP A 555 -32.70 -11.62 -14.25
N ILE A 556 -33.41 -10.53 -14.55
CA ILE A 556 -33.17 -9.21 -14.00
C ILE A 556 -34.49 -8.65 -13.47
N MET A 557 -34.49 -8.21 -12.22
CA MET A 557 -35.68 -7.68 -11.55
C MET A 557 -35.45 -6.24 -11.13
N TYR A 558 -36.47 -5.39 -11.34
CA TYR A 558 -36.44 -3.99 -10.97
C TYR A 558 -37.72 -3.59 -10.22
N ALA A 559 -37.58 -2.62 -9.31
CA ALA A 559 -38.72 -1.99 -8.62
C ALA A 559 -39.27 -0.77 -9.37
N THR A 560 -38.59 -0.31 -10.42
CA THR A 560 -38.93 0.91 -11.14
C THR A 560 -38.74 0.77 -12.65
N ARG A 561 -39.52 1.50 -13.42
CA ARG A 561 -39.28 1.75 -14.83
C ARG A 561 -39.57 3.22 -15.16
N VAL A 562 -38.83 3.78 -16.11
CA VAL A 562 -38.99 5.17 -16.55
C VAL A 562 -39.63 5.20 -17.92
N ASN A 563 -40.89 5.64 -17.99
CA ASN A 563 -41.57 5.88 -19.24
C ASN A 563 -41.20 7.27 -19.75
N ARG A 564 -41.05 7.38 -21.06
CA ARG A 564 -40.71 8.64 -21.72
C ARG A 564 -41.80 8.99 -22.74
N SER A 565 -42.19 10.26 -22.80
CA SER A 565 -43.12 10.84 -23.74
C SER A 565 -42.61 12.18 -24.24
N TRP A 566 -43.04 12.60 -25.40
CA TRP A 566 -42.73 13.92 -25.90
C TRP A 566 -43.85 14.88 -25.53
N SER A 567 -43.51 16.02 -24.91
CA SER A 567 -44.43 17.12 -24.68
C SER A 567 -44.32 18.17 -25.81
N GLU A 568 -45.35 18.36 -26.57
CA GLU A 568 -45.39 19.38 -27.63
C GLU A 568 -45.38 20.79 -27.05
N GLU A 569 -46.00 20.98 -25.86
CA GLU A 569 -46.03 22.29 -25.19
C GLU A 569 -44.64 22.72 -24.69
N LEU A 570 -43.92 21.79 -24.08
CA LEU A 570 -42.58 22.03 -23.51
C LEU A 570 -41.46 21.82 -24.53
N GLN A 571 -41.74 21.23 -25.71
CA GLN A 571 -40.76 20.85 -26.72
C GLN A 571 -39.59 20.06 -26.15
N GLN A 572 -39.90 19.20 -25.18
CA GLN A 572 -38.89 18.39 -24.49
C GLN A 572 -39.43 16.98 -24.13
N GLU A 573 -38.51 16.08 -23.86
CA GLU A 573 -38.78 14.74 -23.34
C GLU A 573 -39.23 14.83 -21.87
N VAL A 574 -40.38 14.25 -21.56
CA VAL A 574 -40.93 14.12 -20.21
C VAL A 574 -40.78 12.69 -19.77
N CYS A 575 -40.20 12.52 -18.55
CA CYS A 575 -39.96 11.22 -17.94
C CYS A 575 -40.92 11.01 -16.77
N ASP A 576 -41.64 9.88 -16.79
CA ASP A 576 -42.50 9.43 -15.70
C ASP A 576 -41.99 8.11 -15.12
N THR A 577 -41.81 8.07 -13.80
CA THR A 577 -41.31 6.89 -13.09
C THR A 577 -42.46 6.10 -12.49
N THR A 578 -42.66 4.88 -12.97
CA THR A 578 -43.68 3.95 -12.48
C THR A 578 -43.03 2.94 -11.54
N TYR A 579 -43.60 2.78 -10.35
CA TYR A 579 -43.14 1.81 -9.33
C TYR A 579 -43.92 0.50 -9.47
N GLY A 580 -43.23 -0.63 -9.33
CA GLY A 580 -43.81 -1.96 -9.44
C GLY A 580 -42.74 -3.02 -9.54
N PHE A 581 -43.17 -4.28 -9.68
CA PHE A 581 -42.24 -5.37 -9.93
C PHE A 581 -42.10 -5.64 -11.40
N TYR A 582 -40.90 -5.52 -11.94
CA TYR A 582 -40.59 -5.69 -13.36
C TYR A 582 -39.52 -6.73 -13.52
N ASN A 583 -39.80 -7.80 -14.29
CA ASN A 583 -38.89 -8.88 -14.58
C ASN A 583 -38.51 -8.88 -16.06
N LEU A 584 -37.22 -8.96 -16.34
CA LEU A 584 -36.60 -9.05 -17.65
C LEU A 584 -35.66 -10.25 -17.65
N TYR A 585 -35.69 -11.03 -18.72
CA TYR A 585 -34.77 -12.16 -18.84
C TYR A 585 -34.11 -12.20 -20.21
N ASP A 586 -32.93 -12.73 -20.25
CA ASP A 586 -32.23 -13.07 -21.48
C ASP A 586 -31.57 -14.44 -21.38
N TRP A 587 -31.26 -15.02 -22.53
CA TRP A 587 -30.53 -16.26 -22.58
C TRP A 587 -29.63 -16.33 -23.79
N ARG A 588 -28.58 -17.12 -23.67
CA ARG A 588 -27.59 -17.38 -24.71
C ARG A 588 -27.22 -18.85 -24.71
N VAL A 589 -27.14 -19.40 -25.92
CA VAL A 589 -26.56 -20.73 -26.17
C VAL A 589 -25.20 -20.53 -26.83
N ALA A 590 -24.19 -21.27 -26.39
CA ALA A 590 -22.91 -21.27 -27.05
C ALA A 590 -22.33 -22.70 -27.10
N ILE A 591 -21.57 -22.95 -28.14
CA ILE A 591 -20.82 -24.19 -28.29
C ILE A 591 -19.41 -23.81 -28.70
N SER A 592 -18.42 -24.22 -27.93
CA SER A 592 -17.02 -24.02 -28.28
C SER A 592 -16.30 -25.34 -28.51
N ALA A 593 -15.45 -25.34 -29.52
CA ALA A 593 -14.56 -26.48 -29.86
C ALA A 593 -13.11 -25.97 -29.82
N ASN A 594 -12.26 -26.62 -29.05
CA ASN A 594 -10.87 -26.27 -28.95
C ASN A 594 -9.99 -27.53 -28.92
N THR A 595 -8.79 -27.42 -29.47
CA THR A 595 -7.78 -28.46 -29.44
C THR A 595 -6.39 -27.87 -29.28
N THR A 596 -5.44 -28.71 -28.93
CA THR A 596 -4.02 -28.33 -28.87
C THR A 596 -3.22 -29.27 -29.74
N LEU A 597 -2.60 -28.72 -30.76
CA LEU A 597 -1.74 -29.42 -31.69
C LEU A 597 -0.28 -29.14 -31.37
N TYR A 598 0.53 -30.18 -31.36
CA TYR A 598 1.95 -30.08 -31.07
C TYR A 598 2.76 -30.43 -32.31
N GLY A 599 3.56 -29.48 -32.77
CA GLY A 599 4.57 -29.72 -33.81
C GLY A 599 5.96 -29.82 -33.16
N PHE A 600 6.67 -30.88 -33.49
CA PHE A 600 8.06 -31.06 -33.08
C PHE A 600 8.94 -31.14 -34.32
N TYR A 601 9.88 -30.18 -34.38
CA TYR A 601 10.87 -30.13 -35.45
C TYR A 601 12.26 -30.33 -34.89
N LYS A 602 12.99 -31.31 -35.44
CA LYS A 602 14.43 -31.54 -35.16
C LYS A 602 15.24 -31.05 -36.35
N PRO A 603 15.88 -29.85 -36.22
CA PRO A 603 16.69 -29.32 -37.31
C PRO A 603 17.87 -30.27 -37.64
N THR A 604 18.19 -30.41 -38.92
CA THR A 604 19.39 -31.15 -39.33
C THR A 604 20.65 -30.49 -38.71
N PRO A 605 21.57 -31.28 -38.15
CA PRO A 605 22.77 -30.76 -37.49
C PRO A 605 23.61 -29.83 -38.35
N LYS A 606 23.59 -29.99 -39.66
CA LYS A 606 24.32 -29.15 -40.63
C LYS A 606 23.80 -27.71 -40.64
N LEU A 607 22.52 -27.46 -40.41
CA LEU A 607 21.90 -26.13 -40.56
C LEU A 607 22.27 -25.14 -39.42
N PHE A 608 22.49 -25.62 -38.18
CA PHE A 608 22.74 -24.78 -37.01
C PHE A 608 23.96 -25.27 -36.20
N LYS A 609 24.91 -25.96 -36.83
CA LYS A 609 26.09 -26.55 -36.17
C LYS A 609 25.74 -27.38 -34.90
N GLY A 610 24.59 -28.08 -34.91
CA GLY A 610 24.13 -28.94 -33.84
C GLY A 610 23.71 -28.21 -32.52
N LYS A 611 23.62 -26.90 -32.54
CA LYS A 611 23.27 -26.10 -31.33
C LYS A 611 21.78 -26.15 -30.97
N ILE A 612 20.87 -26.33 -31.95
CA ILE A 612 19.44 -26.44 -31.73
C ILE A 612 19.06 -27.91 -31.72
N LEU A 613 18.54 -28.36 -30.58
CA LEU A 613 18.17 -29.79 -30.38
C LEU A 613 16.77 -30.08 -30.88
N ALA A 614 15.83 -29.20 -30.60
CA ALA A 614 14.44 -29.33 -31.03
C ALA A 614 13.71 -27.98 -31.00
N ILE A 615 12.72 -27.83 -31.87
CA ILE A 615 11.76 -26.72 -31.85
C ILE A 615 10.38 -27.32 -31.61
N ARG A 616 9.65 -26.77 -30.61
CA ARG A 616 8.28 -27.14 -30.31
C ARG A 616 7.36 -25.99 -30.69
N HIS A 617 6.41 -26.28 -31.56
CA HIS A 617 5.31 -25.40 -31.90
C HIS A 617 4.04 -25.92 -31.24
N VAL A 618 3.36 -25.05 -30.49
CA VAL A 618 2.07 -25.35 -29.90
C VAL A 618 1.03 -24.46 -30.57
N PHE A 619 0.12 -25.10 -31.30
CA PHE A 619 -0.96 -24.46 -32.04
C PHE A 619 -2.29 -24.79 -31.38
N LYS A 620 -3.01 -23.75 -30.93
CA LYS A 620 -4.28 -23.85 -30.20
C LYS A 620 -5.38 -23.15 -30.99
N PRO A 621 -6.02 -23.82 -31.95
CA PRO A 621 -7.20 -23.28 -32.59
C PRO A 621 -8.43 -23.43 -31.67
N SER A 622 -9.31 -22.44 -31.68
CA SER A 622 -10.59 -22.47 -31.01
C SER A 622 -11.65 -21.87 -31.94
N ILE A 623 -12.75 -22.56 -32.08
CA ILE A 623 -13.94 -22.08 -32.78
C ILE A 623 -15.08 -22.10 -31.78
N SER A 624 -15.85 -21.01 -31.69
CA SER A 624 -17.07 -20.93 -30.88
C SER A 624 -18.22 -20.36 -31.70
N PHE A 625 -19.37 -20.94 -31.55
CA PHE A 625 -20.64 -20.42 -32.03
C PHE A 625 -21.47 -20.01 -30.85
N SER A 626 -22.03 -18.79 -30.86
CA SER A 626 -22.97 -18.31 -29.83
C SER A 626 -24.21 -17.71 -30.48
N TYR A 627 -25.35 -18.06 -29.96
CA TYR A 627 -26.64 -17.57 -30.41
C TYR A 627 -27.38 -16.87 -29.27
N SER A 628 -27.93 -15.71 -29.56
CA SER A 628 -28.80 -14.94 -28.70
C SER A 628 -29.95 -14.34 -29.55
N PRO A 629 -31.21 -14.50 -29.15
CA PRO A 629 -32.34 -13.93 -29.89
C PRO A 629 -32.38 -12.40 -29.84
N ASP A 630 -33.25 -11.80 -30.59
CA ASP A 630 -33.50 -10.37 -30.58
C ASP A 630 -34.41 -10.01 -29.39
N PHE A 631 -33.80 -9.55 -28.32
CA PHE A 631 -34.52 -9.06 -27.14
C PHE A 631 -35.09 -7.66 -27.29
N THR A 632 -34.76 -6.92 -28.35
CA THR A 632 -35.39 -5.63 -28.68
C THR A 632 -36.73 -5.75 -29.38
N SER A 633 -37.09 -6.96 -29.80
CA SER A 633 -38.39 -7.26 -30.40
C SER A 633 -39.54 -6.92 -29.46
N SER A 634 -40.63 -6.39 -30.02
CA SER A 634 -41.87 -6.03 -29.29
C SER A 634 -42.44 -7.18 -28.44
N ARG A 635 -42.16 -8.43 -28.82
CA ARG A 635 -42.54 -9.65 -28.07
C ARG A 635 -42.10 -9.63 -26.61
N TYR A 636 -40.91 -9.04 -26.32
CA TYR A 636 -40.35 -8.99 -24.96
C TYR A 636 -40.77 -7.76 -24.18
N GLY A 637 -41.23 -6.69 -24.86
CA GLY A 637 -41.69 -5.47 -24.22
C GLY A 637 -40.58 -4.65 -23.53
N TYR A 638 -39.28 -4.92 -23.83
CA TYR A 638 -38.15 -4.24 -23.20
C TYR A 638 -37.85 -2.89 -23.83
N THR A 639 -38.40 -2.62 -25.02
CA THR A 639 -38.28 -1.36 -25.74
C THR A 639 -39.65 -0.78 -26.01
N LYS A 640 -39.76 0.53 -25.94
CA LYS A 640 -40.95 1.31 -26.29
C LYS A 640 -40.56 2.42 -27.27
N HIS A 641 -41.53 3.09 -27.85
CA HIS A 641 -41.29 4.23 -28.71
C HIS A 641 -42.28 5.36 -28.39
N TYR A 642 -41.89 6.56 -28.72
CA TYR A 642 -42.73 7.74 -28.77
C TYR A 642 -42.41 8.54 -30.04
N ASP A 643 -43.37 9.29 -30.52
CA ASP A 643 -43.21 10.14 -31.70
C ASP A 643 -42.84 11.56 -31.21
N LYS A 644 -41.69 12.04 -31.68
CA LYS A 644 -41.15 13.38 -31.39
C LYS A 644 -41.54 14.31 -32.55
N VAL A 645 -42.24 15.38 -32.24
CA VAL A 645 -42.61 16.41 -33.20
C VAL A 645 -41.69 17.62 -32.99
N ASP A 646 -40.94 18.03 -34.02
CA ASP A 646 -40.11 19.23 -33.96
C ASP A 646 -40.96 20.50 -34.20
N ARG A 647 -40.38 21.68 -34.00
CA ARG A 647 -41.04 22.97 -34.22
C ARG A 647 -41.48 23.22 -35.66
N GLN A 648 -40.98 22.43 -36.62
CA GLN A 648 -41.32 22.47 -38.03
C GLN A 648 -42.44 21.45 -38.40
N GLY A 649 -42.95 20.69 -37.42
CA GLY A 649 -43.99 19.69 -37.65
C GLY A 649 -43.47 18.34 -38.16
N ASN A 650 -42.15 18.13 -38.22
CA ASN A 650 -41.58 16.85 -38.63
C ASN A 650 -41.69 15.85 -37.50
N VAL A 651 -42.29 14.67 -37.80
CA VAL A 651 -42.43 13.57 -36.83
C VAL A 651 -41.28 12.60 -36.97
N SER A 652 -40.59 12.36 -35.86
CA SER A 652 -39.54 11.34 -35.79
C SER A 652 -39.81 10.36 -34.66
N ARG A 653 -39.80 9.06 -34.99
CA ARG A 653 -40.03 7.98 -34.01
C ARG A 653 -38.77 7.71 -33.24
N VAL A 654 -38.78 7.89 -31.88
CA VAL A 654 -37.71 7.63 -30.96
C VAL A 654 -37.97 6.32 -30.23
N THR A 655 -37.07 5.37 -30.36
CA THR A 655 -37.11 4.08 -29.64
C THR A 655 -36.23 4.15 -28.40
N TYR A 656 -36.80 3.77 -27.27
CA TYR A 656 -36.10 3.79 -25.99
C TYR A 656 -36.43 2.54 -25.16
N SER A 657 -35.63 2.25 -24.14
CA SER A 657 -35.99 1.27 -23.13
C SER A 657 -36.35 1.98 -21.83
N PRO A 658 -37.47 1.62 -21.18
CA PRO A 658 -37.81 2.12 -19.83
C PRO A 658 -36.79 1.77 -18.76
N TYR A 659 -35.87 0.84 -19.04
CA TYR A 659 -34.86 0.33 -18.15
C TYR A 659 -33.43 0.80 -18.50
N SER A 660 -33.29 1.75 -19.46
CA SER A 660 -31.98 2.22 -19.92
C SER A 660 -31.10 2.85 -18.82
N GLY A 661 -31.75 3.44 -17.79
CA GLY A 661 -31.08 4.03 -16.63
C GLY A 661 -30.95 3.09 -15.42
N SER A 662 -31.41 1.84 -15.51
CA SER A 662 -31.41 0.88 -14.40
C SER A 662 -30.03 0.26 -14.18
N LEU A 663 -29.78 -0.26 -12.97
CA LEU A 663 -28.46 -0.75 -12.53
C LEU A 663 -27.82 -1.80 -13.43
N TYR A 664 -28.58 -2.79 -13.86
CA TYR A 664 -28.10 -3.91 -14.67
C TYR A 664 -28.46 -3.75 -16.15
N GLY A 665 -29.01 -2.57 -16.53
CA GLY A 665 -29.46 -2.32 -17.88
C GLY A 665 -30.64 -3.21 -18.29
N TYR A 666 -30.76 -3.44 -19.57
CA TYR A 666 -31.80 -4.31 -20.13
C TYR A 666 -31.19 -5.19 -21.23
N PRO A 667 -31.84 -6.33 -21.58
CA PRO A 667 -31.41 -7.10 -22.72
C PRO A 667 -31.57 -6.27 -24.00
N SER A 668 -30.49 -5.71 -24.53
CA SER A 668 -30.48 -4.73 -25.63
C SER A 668 -29.95 -5.30 -26.95
N GLY A 669 -29.61 -6.61 -26.96
CA GLY A 669 -29.04 -7.24 -28.15
C GLY A 669 -30.04 -7.51 -29.23
N THR A 670 -29.77 -7.06 -30.45
CA THR A 670 -30.40 -7.61 -31.67
C THR A 670 -29.98 -9.09 -31.82
N MET A 671 -30.73 -9.85 -32.61
CA MET A 671 -30.37 -11.25 -32.88
C MET A 671 -28.88 -11.37 -33.22
N SER A 672 -28.19 -12.26 -32.54
CA SER A 672 -26.79 -12.50 -32.75
C SER A 672 -26.52 -14.00 -32.96
N GLY A 673 -25.90 -14.34 -34.09
CA GLY A 673 -25.37 -15.65 -34.40
C GLY A 673 -23.87 -15.51 -34.65
N LEU A 674 -23.09 -15.48 -33.56
CA LEU A 674 -21.67 -15.12 -33.62
C LEU A 674 -20.78 -16.39 -33.72
N ILE A 675 -20.05 -16.53 -34.82
CA ILE A 675 -18.96 -17.50 -34.94
C ILE A 675 -17.66 -16.77 -34.63
N THR A 676 -16.97 -17.16 -33.57
CA THR A 676 -15.67 -16.60 -33.21
C THR A 676 -14.58 -17.64 -33.46
N MET A 677 -13.60 -17.27 -34.23
CA MET A 677 -12.41 -18.02 -34.52
C MET A 677 -11.23 -17.39 -33.82
N SER A 678 -10.53 -18.15 -32.99
CA SER A 678 -9.30 -17.71 -32.37
C SER A 678 -8.19 -18.72 -32.54
N VAL A 679 -6.99 -18.21 -32.74
CA VAL A 679 -5.78 -19.03 -32.92
C VAL A 679 -4.72 -18.49 -31.98
N SER A 680 -4.08 -19.36 -31.20
CA SER A 680 -2.93 -19.00 -30.39
C SER A 680 -1.76 -19.92 -30.69
N ASN A 681 -0.61 -19.31 -30.96
CA ASN A 681 0.63 -19.99 -31.27
C ASN A 681 1.67 -19.70 -30.20
N ASN A 682 2.40 -20.74 -29.79
CA ASN A 682 3.59 -20.64 -28.94
C ASN A 682 4.73 -21.39 -29.60
N LEU A 683 5.92 -20.78 -29.66
CA LEU A 683 7.09 -21.37 -30.30
C LEU A 683 8.27 -21.35 -29.31
N GLU A 684 8.73 -22.53 -28.95
CA GLU A 684 9.87 -22.74 -28.06
C GLU A 684 10.96 -23.56 -28.75
N MET A 685 12.22 -23.30 -28.40
CA MET A 685 13.33 -24.11 -28.84
C MET A 685 14.17 -24.64 -27.69
N LYS A 686 14.70 -25.84 -27.81
CA LYS A 686 15.75 -26.40 -26.97
C LYS A 686 17.09 -26.18 -27.66
N VAL A 687 18.03 -25.61 -26.93
CA VAL A 687 19.40 -25.42 -27.39
C VAL A 687 20.35 -26.13 -26.45
N LYS A 688 21.48 -26.64 -27.01
CA LYS A 688 22.57 -27.17 -26.19
C LYS A 688 23.22 -26.06 -25.39
N SER A 689 23.41 -26.31 -24.11
CA SER A 689 23.97 -25.31 -23.15
C SER A 689 24.92 -25.97 -22.19
N ASP A 690 26.17 -25.63 -22.27
CA ASP A 690 27.23 -26.12 -21.37
C ASP A 690 27.19 -25.49 -20.00
N ARG A 691 26.24 -24.56 -19.77
CA ARG A 691 26.06 -23.81 -18.50
C ARG A 691 24.94 -24.32 -17.62
N ASP A 692 24.07 -25.14 -18.15
CA ASP A 692 22.92 -25.69 -17.41
C ASP A 692 23.22 -27.13 -17.00
N SER A 693 22.83 -27.50 -15.77
CA SER A 693 23.08 -28.83 -15.21
C SER A 693 22.51 -30.02 -16.04
N THR A 694 21.54 -29.72 -16.89
CA THR A 694 20.91 -30.70 -17.79
C THR A 694 21.54 -30.74 -19.19
N GLY A 695 22.58 -29.93 -19.48
CA GLY A 695 23.18 -29.80 -20.81
C GLY A 695 22.27 -29.14 -21.86
N GLU A 696 21.03 -28.80 -21.49
CA GLU A 696 20.00 -28.26 -22.39
C GLU A 696 19.35 -27.02 -21.81
N ARG A 697 19.06 -26.01 -22.64
CA ARG A 697 18.32 -24.82 -22.28
C ARG A 697 17.09 -24.62 -23.15
N LYS A 698 15.95 -24.34 -22.53
CA LYS A 698 14.73 -23.93 -23.23
C LYS A 698 14.74 -22.42 -23.45
N ILE A 699 14.43 -22.00 -24.68
CA ILE A 699 14.30 -20.61 -25.09
C ILE A 699 12.93 -20.47 -25.74
N SER A 700 12.12 -19.54 -25.20
CA SER A 700 10.87 -19.13 -25.86
C SER A 700 11.22 -18.17 -27.00
N LEU A 701 10.81 -18.50 -28.22
CA LEU A 701 10.94 -17.63 -29.40
C LEU A 701 9.73 -16.71 -29.49
N ILE A 702 8.53 -17.30 -29.35
CA ILE A 702 7.26 -16.60 -29.35
C ILE A 702 6.46 -17.16 -28.17
N ASP A 703 6.26 -16.35 -27.14
CA ASP A 703 5.43 -16.74 -25.99
C ASP A 703 3.97 -16.86 -26.39
N GLU A 704 3.50 -15.90 -27.22
CA GLU A 704 2.14 -15.88 -27.72
C GLU A 704 2.09 -15.10 -29.05
N LEU A 705 1.48 -15.69 -30.04
CA LEU A 705 1.00 -15.03 -31.26
C LEU A 705 -0.44 -15.46 -31.43
N SER A 706 -1.38 -14.54 -31.08
CA SER A 706 -2.80 -14.84 -31.15
C SER A 706 -3.54 -13.89 -32.09
N GLY A 707 -4.56 -14.43 -32.73
CA GLY A 707 -5.49 -13.69 -33.58
C GLY A 707 -6.92 -14.11 -33.25
N THR A 708 -7.83 -13.16 -33.22
CA THR A 708 -9.28 -13.40 -33.00
C THR A 708 -10.08 -12.63 -34.01
N LEU A 709 -11.01 -13.34 -34.68
CA LEU A 709 -11.91 -12.81 -35.67
C LEU A 709 -13.30 -13.41 -35.45
N SER A 710 -14.32 -12.60 -35.55
CA SER A 710 -15.71 -13.08 -35.40
C SER A 710 -16.56 -12.76 -36.63
N TYR A 711 -17.50 -13.64 -36.93
CA TYR A 711 -18.48 -13.48 -37.97
C TYR A 711 -19.90 -13.56 -37.38
N ASN A 712 -20.70 -12.52 -37.55
CA ASN A 712 -22.06 -12.49 -37.07
C ASN A 712 -23.04 -12.87 -38.21
N MET A 713 -23.55 -14.09 -38.17
CA MET A 713 -24.51 -14.62 -39.15
C MET A 713 -25.83 -13.87 -39.21
N ALA A 714 -26.18 -13.18 -38.12
CA ALA A 714 -27.44 -12.42 -38.03
C ALA A 714 -27.30 -10.98 -38.51
N ALA A 715 -26.10 -10.51 -38.79
CA ALA A 715 -25.86 -9.15 -39.24
C ALA A 715 -26.28 -9.00 -40.71
N LYS A 716 -27.18 -8.05 -41.01
CA LYS A 716 -27.61 -7.70 -42.38
C LYS A 716 -26.49 -7.06 -43.19
N THR A 717 -25.61 -6.31 -42.55
CA THR A 717 -24.47 -5.63 -43.17
C THR A 717 -23.24 -5.81 -42.31
N ARG A 718 -22.07 -5.91 -42.92
CA ARG A 718 -20.77 -5.99 -42.26
C ARG A 718 -20.68 -7.08 -41.18
N PRO A 719 -20.84 -8.36 -41.52
CA PRO A 719 -20.88 -9.44 -40.53
C PRO A 719 -19.54 -9.75 -39.84
N TRP A 720 -18.38 -9.35 -40.40
CA TRP A 720 -17.07 -9.60 -39.82
C TRP A 720 -16.70 -8.54 -38.77
N SER A 721 -16.18 -8.98 -37.68
CA SER A 721 -15.57 -8.09 -36.66
C SER A 721 -14.18 -7.61 -37.13
N ASP A 722 -13.61 -6.65 -36.42
CA ASP A 722 -12.21 -6.31 -36.58
C ASP A 722 -11.33 -7.48 -36.14
N LEU A 723 -10.17 -7.66 -36.80
CA LEU A 723 -9.17 -8.66 -36.47
C LEU A 723 -8.26 -8.12 -35.36
N LEU A 724 -8.33 -8.73 -34.18
CA LEU A 724 -7.47 -8.46 -33.05
C LEU A 724 -6.26 -9.39 -33.11
N MET A 725 -5.06 -8.81 -33.12
CA MET A 725 -3.80 -9.56 -33.06
C MET A 725 -3.01 -9.16 -31.82
N ARG A 726 -2.39 -10.18 -31.20
CA ARG A 726 -1.50 -9.97 -30.05
C ARG A 726 -0.25 -10.79 -30.23
N VAL A 727 0.89 -10.14 -30.02
CA VAL A 727 2.22 -10.76 -30.07
C VAL A 727 2.92 -10.54 -28.75
N ARG A 728 3.44 -11.58 -28.14
CA ARG A 728 4.25 -11.52 -26.93
C ARG A 728 5.54 -12.30 -27.14
N LEU A 729 6.68 -11.60 -27.01
CA LEU A 729 8.01 -12.16 -27.21
C LEU A 729 8.82 -11.97 -25.90
N ARG A 730 9.39 -13.04 -25.39
CA ARG A 730 10.31 -12.97 -24.26
C ARG A 730 11.73 -12.77 -24.78
N LEU A 731 12.19 -11.53 -24.85
CA LEU A 731 13.50 -11.18 -25.39
C LEU A 731 14.64 -11.50 -24.41
N THR A 732 14.39 -11.35 -23.11
CA THR A 732 15.32 -11.71 -22.03
C THR A 732 14.56 -12.30 -20.84
N LYS A 733 15.28 -12.80 -19.81
CA LYS A 733 14.64 -13.27 -18.57
C LYS A 733 13.76 -12.20 -17.91
N ASN A 734 14.15 -10.93 -18.03
CA ASN A 734 13.51 -9.78 -17.35
C ASN A 734 12.81 -8.82 -18.32
N TYR A 735 12.73 -9.15 -19.60
CA TYR A 735 12.09 -8.26 -20.57
C TYR A 735 11.20 -9.05 -21.53
N THR A 736 9.90 -8.72 -21.48
CA THR A 736 8.87 -9.24 -22.37
C THR A 736 8.33 -8.11 -23.24
N PHE A 737 8.43 -8.29 -24.55
CA PHE A 737 7.83 -7.39 -25.52
C PHE A 737 6.41 -7.86 -25.81
N SER A 738 5.42 -6.99 -25.66
CA SER A 738 4.02 -7.29 -25.98
C SER A 738 3.47 -6.22 -26.92
N LEU A 739 2.85 -6.65 -28.02
CA LEU A 739 2.22 -5.79 -28.99
C LEU A 739 0.79 -6.26 -29.19
N ALA A 740 -0.17 -5.35 -29.06
CA ALA A 740 -1.55 -5.54 -29.45
C ALA A 740 -1.87 -4.63 -30.63
N ALA A 741 -2.44 -5.18 -31.70
CA ALA A 741 -2.78 -4.45 -32.90
C ALA A 741 -4.22 -4.78 -33.32
N ASN A 742 -4.97 -3.77 -33.71
CA ASN A 742 -6.32 -3.90 -34.21
C ASN A 742 -6.35 -3.59 -35.72
N PHE A 743 -6.96 -4.49 -36.51
CA PHE A 743 -7.11 -4.35 -37.96
C PHE A 743 -8.59 -4.34 -38.31
N ALA A 744 -9.08 -3.20 -38.80
CA ALA A 744 -10.44 -3.12 -39.29
C ALA A 744 -10.62 -3.95 -40.57
N THR A 745 -11.68 -4.72 -40.59
CA THR A 745 -12.02 -5.62 -41.71
C THR A 745 -12.60 -4.90 -42.89
N TYR A 746 -13.30 -3.78 -42.66
CA TYR A 746 -14.02 -3.04 -43.71
C TYR A 746 -13.29 -1.78 -44.15
N ALA A 747 -13.32 -1.55 -45.49
CA ALA A 747 -12.79 -0.34 -46.10
C ALA A 747 -13.71 0.87 -45.81
N TYR A 748 -13.16 2.09 -45.94
CA TYR A 748 -13.98 3.29 -45.90
C TYR A 748 -14.60 3.63 -47.26
N LYS A 749 -15.77 4.29 -47.26
CA LYS A 749 -16.40 4.95 -48.39
C LYS A 749 -16.95 6.30 -47.96
N PHE A 750 -17.25 7.17 -48.93
CA PHE A 750 -18.04 8.37 -48.66
C PHE A 750 -19.53 8.04 -48.77
N ASP A 751 -20.33 8.59 -47.87
CA ASP A 751 -21.80 8.60 -48.00
C ASP A 751 -22.28 9.71 -48.97
N GLU A 752 -23.58 9.77 -49.22
CA GLU A 752 -24.20 10.79 -50.07
C GLU A 752 -23.99 12.22 -49.55
N LYS A 753 -23.68 12.39 -48.25
CA LYS A 753 -23.44 13.67 -47.61
C LYS A 753 -21.93 14.00 -47.53
N GLY A 754 -21.07 13.15 -48.12
CA GLY A 754 -19.63 13.33 -48.11
C GLY A 754 -18.95 12.91 -46.83
N ASN A 755 -19.64 12.26 -45.86
CA ASN A 755 -19.05 11.78 -44.64
C ASN A 755 -18.35 10.43 -44.88
N VAL A 756 -17.28 10.18 -44.14
CA VAL A 756 -16.55 8.91 -44.22
C VAL A 756 -17.22 7.86 -43.35
N VAL A 757 -17.75 6.83 -44.00
CA VAL A 757 -18.43 5.70 -43.35
C VAL A 757 -17.77 4.38 -43.72
N PRO A 758 -17.83 3.33 -42.86
CA PRO A 758 -17.37 2.02 -43.24
C PRO A 758 -18.20 1.44 -44.40
N SER A 759 -17.53 0.93 -45.43
CA SER A 759 -18.11 0.25 -46.58
C SER A 759 -18.59 -1.15 -46.21
N ASP A 760 -19.44 -1.75 -47.02
CA ASP A 760 -19.80 -3.18 -46.92
C ASP A 760 -18.76 -4.12 -47.56
N ARG A 761 -17.76 -3.55 -48.27
CA ARG A 761 -16.66 -4.31 -48.85
C ARG A 761 -15.54 -4.46 -47.85
N THR A 762 -15.03 -5.65 -47.70
CA THR A 762 -13.87 -5.97 -46.83
C THR A 762 -12.57 -5.50 -47.47
N GLU A 763 -11.58 -5.20 -46.67
CA GLU A 763 -10.21 -4.92 -47.12
C GLU A 763 -9.62 -6.13 -47.89
N TRP A 764 -10.04 -7.34 -47.52
CA TRP A 764 -9.65 -8.58 -48.20
C TRP A 764 -10.10 -8.64 -49.66
N SER A 765 -11.27 -8.09 -49.98
CA SER A 765 -11.72 -8.00 -51.36
C SER A 765 -10.85 -7.12 -52.26
N TYR A 766 -10.04 -6.28 -51.67
CA TYR A 766 -9.01 -5.47 -52.35
C TYR A 766 -7.60 -6.10 -52.25
N GLY A 767 -7.47 -7.35 -51.81
CA GLY A 767 -6.18 -8.02 -51.60
C GLY A 767 -5.36 -7.53 -50.44
N ARG A 768 -5.99 -6.81 -49.46
CA ARG A 768 -5.31 -6.22 -48.31
C ARG A 768 -5.60 -7.05 -47.07
N PHE A 769 -4.64 -7.15 -46.14
CA PHE A 769 -4.75 -7.91 -44.89
C PHE A 769 -5.84 -7.35 -43.96
N GLY A 770 -6.00 -6.06 -43.93
CA GLY A 770 -6.91 -5.32 -43.06
C GLY A 770 -6.46 -3.88 -42.92
N ARG A 771 -7.31 -2.99 -42.42
CA ARG A 771 -6.97 -1.61 -42.17
C ARG A 771 -6.46 -1.47 -40.74
N PHE A 772 -5.19 -1.24 -40.60
CA PHE A 772 -4.56 -1.03 -39.29
C PHE A 772 -5.16 0.21 -38.61
N GLN A 773 -5.72 0.03 -37.43
CA GLN A 773 -6.36 1.08 -36.65
C GLN A 773 -5.47 1.66 -35.57
N GLY A 774 -4.52 0.88 -35.09
CA GLY A 774 -3.59 1.31 -34.08
C GLY A 774 -2.92 0.19 -33.30
N MET A 775 -1.96 0.59 -32.50
CA MET A 775 -1.26 -0.28 -31.55
C MET A 775 -0.90 0.48 -30.30
N SER A 776 -0.74 -0.19 -29.19
CA SER A 776 -0.14 0.39 -27.99
C SER A 776 0.97 -0.50 -27.47
N GLN A 777 2.01 0.14 -26.96
CA GLN A 777 3.16 -0.53 -26.40
C GLN A 777 3.71 0.22 -25.21
N ASN A 778 4.11 -0.52 -24.17
CA ASN A 778 4.82 0.03 -23.02
C ASN A 778 6.13 -0.75 -22.85
N ILE A 779 7.24 -0.02 -22.81
CA ILE A 779 8.60 -0.56 -22.65
C ILE A 779 9.12 -0.02 -21.33
N SER A 780 9.43 -0.88 -20.39
CA SER A 780 10.06 -0.50 -19.11
C SER A 780 11.40 -1.20 -18.98
N TYR A 781 12.42 -0.46 -18.61
CA TYR A 781 13.75 -0.99 -18.40
C TYR A 781 14.42 -0.34 -17.19
N THR A 782 15.01 -1.17 -16.33
CA THR A 782 15.73 -0.72 -15.14
C THR A 782 17.24 -0.87 -15.34
N PHE A 783 17.92 0.25 -15.28
CA PHE A 783 19.39 0.35 -15.27
C PHE A 783 19.88 0.34 -13.81
N ASN A 784 20.93 -0.41 -13.54
CA ASN A 784 21.65 -0.42 -12.27
C ASN A 784 23.14 -0.74 -12.54
N ASN A 785 23.97 -0.71 -11.50
CA ASN A 785 25.41 -0.99 -11.61
C ASN A 785 25.70 -2.29 -12.37
N GLN A 786 24.95 -3.36 -12.12
CA GLN A 786 25.18 -4.65 -12.77
C GLN A 786 24.77 -4.64 -14.26
N THR A 787 23.66 -4.00 -14.59
CA THR A 787 23.19 -3.89 -15.97
C THR A 787 24.10 -2.97 -16.78
N TRP A 788 24.57 -1.87 -16.16
CA TRP A 788 25.49 -0.91 -16.78
C TRP A 788 26.86 -1.53 -17.05
N SER A 789 27.46 -2.21 -16.07
CA SER A 789 28.72 -2.92 -16.25
C SER A 789 28.65 -3.97 -17.36
N LYS A 790 27.61 -4.81 -17.36
CA LYS A 790 27.38 -5.80 -18.44
C LYS A 790 27.20 -5.16 -19.83
N TRP A 791 26.64 -3.97 -19.90
CA TRP A 791 26.45 -3.23 -21.14
C TRP A 791 27.76 -2.60 -21.62
N MET A 792 28.54 -1.99 -20.72
CA MET A 792 29.86 -1.42 -20.99
C MET A 792 30.87 -2.50 -21.42
N ASP A 793 30.88 -3.65 -20.74
CA ASP A 793 31.76 -4.78 -21.11
C ASP A 793 31.45 -5.30 -22.52
N LYS A 794 30.16 -5.28 -22.90
CA LYS A 794 29.75 -5.62 -24.29
C LYS A 794 30.23 -4.58 -25.32
N LEU A 795 30.19 -3.30 -24.98
CA LEU A 795 30.56 -2.18 -25.86
C LEU A 795 32.07 -2.17 -26.09
N HIS A 796 32.86 -2.45 -25.04
CA HIS A 796 34.33 -2.45 -25.10
C HIS A 796 34.95 -3.81 -25.50
N GLY A 797 34.12 -4.80 -25.86
CA GLY A 797 34.59 -6.10 -26.32
C GLY A 797 35.37 -6.93 -25.29
N ARG A 798 35.33 -6.55 -24.01
CA ARG A 798 36.01 -7.29 -22.94
C ARG A 798 35.35 -8.64 -22.75
N LYS A 799 36.12 -9.71 -22.99
CA LYS A 799 35.74 -11.08 -22.63
C LYS A 799 35.73 -11.20 -21.11
N LYS A 800 34.68 -11.83 -20.54
CA LYS A 800 34.59 -12.16 -19.12
C LYS A 800 35.89 -12.79 -18.65
N SER A 801 36.57 -12.17 -17.70
CA SER A 801 37.57 -12.82 -16.89
C SER A 801 36.93 -13.76 -15.88
N ASP A 802 37.51 -14.93 -15.68
CA ASP A 802 37.00 -16.07 -14.88
C ASP A 802 37.02 -15.82 -13.36
N TYR A 803 36.47 -14.69 -12.89
CA TYR A 803 36.33 -14.39 -11.44
C TYR A 803 34.87 -14.32 -10.98
N GLU A 804 34.01 -15.22 -11.45
CA GLU A 804 32.68 -15.46 -10.85
C GLU A 804 32.49 -16.92 -10.46
N THR A 805 33.32 -17.37 -9.49
CA THR A 805 32.98 -18.58 -8.73
C THR A 805 32.85 -18.16 -7.28
N ALA A 806 31.70 -17.69 -6.86
CA ALA A 806 31.11 -17.77 -5.52
C ALA A 806 29.98 -16.71 -5.36
N SER A 807 28.84 -16.97 -5.92
CA SER A 807 27.55 -16.59 -5.31
C SER A 807 26.45 -17.30 -6.09
N THR A 808 26.35 -18.58 -5.84
CA THR A 808 25.17 -19.39 -6.20
C THR A 808 24.18 -19.34 -5.04
N SER A 809 22.93 -19.33 -5.43
CA SER A 809 21.74 -19.59 -4.64
C SER A 809 21.10 -18.37 -3.93
N SER A 810 20.17 -17.77 -4.61
CA SER A 810 18.82 -17.64 -4.09
C SER A 810 17.85 -17.54 -5.29
N ASP A 811 17.22 -18.64 -5.52
CA ASP A 811 16.00 -18.80 -6.31
C ASP A 811 14.91 -18.05 -5.55
N GLU A 812 14.49 -16.90 -6.03
CA GLU A 812 13.28 -16.23 -5.56
C GLU A 812 12.37 -16.00 -6.75
N THR A 813 11.34 -16.78 -6.73
CA THR A 813 10.14 -16.73 -7.54
C THR A 813 9.57 -15.30 -7.57
N THR A 814 9.37 -14.85 -8.80
CA THR A 814 8.71 -13.59 -9.15
C THR A 814 7.19 -13.71 -8.95
N ASP A 815 6.72 -13.17 -7.84
CA ASP A 815 5.32 -12.76 -7.64
C ASP A 815 5.28 -11.46 -6.81
N ASP A 816 5.88 -10.37 -7.33
CA ASP A 816 5.84 -9.06 -6.68
C ASP A 816 5.77 -7.94 -7.73
N VAL A 817 4.59 -7.75 -8.32
CA VAL A 817 4.27 -6.53 -9.09
C VAL A 817 3.24 -5.64 -8.37
N GLU A 818 2.75 -6.03 -7.18
CA GLU A 818 1.75 -5.25 -6.45
C GLU A 818 2.25 -4.49 -5.19
N ASP A 819 3.55 -4.55 -4.86
CA ASP A 819 4.07 -3.96 -3.61
C ASP A 819 4.88 -2.66 -3.81
N ALA A 820 4.50 -1.80 -4.74
CA ALA A 820 5.15 -0.49 -4.92
C ALA A 820 4.76 0.56 -3.86
N ASN A 821 3.85 0.24 -2.93
CA ASN A 821 3.31 1.18 -1.92
C ASN A 821 3.57 0.76 -0.46
N ILE A 822 4.60 -0.04 -0.18
CA ILE A 822 4.96 -0.36 1.20
C ILE A 822 6.10 0.55 1.65
N ASP A 823 5.84 1.22 2.78
CA ASP A 823 6.73 2.09 3.52
C ASP A 823 8.15 1.49 3.66
N PRO A 824 9.22 2.25 3.36
CA PRO A 824 10.61 1.76 3.43
C PRO A 824 11.01 1.19 4.80
N GLU A 825 10.40 1.66 5.89
CA GLU A 825 10.69 1.19 7.26
C GLU A 825 10.27 -0.27 7.50
N LEU A 826 9.26 -0.78 6.81
CA LEU A 826 8.83 -2.19 6.94
C LEU A 826 9.72 -3.18 6.17
N ARG A 827 10.54 -2.70 5.24
CA ARG A 827 11.51 -3.54 4.52
C ARG A 827 12.76 -3.87 5.35
N GLU A 828 13.17 -2.99 6.26
CA GLU A 828 14.35 -3.23 7.11
C GLU A 828 14.08 -4.20 8.26
N ALA A 829 12.89 -4.26 8.79
CA ALA A 829 12.51 -5.19 9.88
C ALA A 829 12.48 -6.67 9.47
N LYS A 830 12.40 -7.00 8.19
CA LYS A 830 12.42 -8.40 7.70
C LYS A 830 13.81 -8.97 7.40
N LYS A 831 14.86 -8.16 7.44
CA LYS A 831 16.26 -8.61 7.19
C LYS A 831 17.15 -8.55 8.45
N GLY A 832 16.70 -9.13 9.54
CA GLY A 832 17.50 -9.39 10.74
C GLY A 832 18.52 -10.54 10.53
N GLY A 833 19.30 -10.49 9.46
CA GLY A 833 20.46 -11.35 9.24
C GLY A 833 21.73 -10.52 9.35
N LYS A 834 22.66 -10.92 10.24
CA LYS A 834 23.97 -10.33 10.43
C LYS A 834 24.62 -9.99 9.08
N LYS A 835 24.68 -8.71 8.69
CA LYS A 835 25.49 -8.25 7.56
C LYS A 835 26.95 -8.55 7.89
N LYS A 836 27.55 -9.54 7.24
CA LYS A 836 29.00 -9.62 7.10
C LYS A 836 29.43 -8.31 6.44
N LYS A 837 30.25 -7.51 7.15
CA LYS A 837 30.95 -6.38 6.54
C LYS A 837 31.74 -6.94 5.34
N GLU A 838 31.31 -6.68 4.14
CA GLU A 838 32.10 -6.94 2.93
C GLU A 838 33.39 -6.11 3.07
N LYS A 839 34.51 -6.80 3.09
CA LYS A 839 35.83 -6.15 3.03
C LYS A 839 35.86 -5.34 1.72
N ALA A 840 36.13 -4.05 1.83
CA ALA A 840 36.32 -3.17 0.69
C ALA A 840 37.35 -3.77 -0.29
N LYS A 841 36.97 -3.98 -1.53
CA LYS A 841 37.88 -4.42 -2.59
C LYS A 841 38.80 -3.26 -2.94
N ILE A 842 40.04 -3.37 -2.58
CA ILE A 842 41.10 -2.45 -2.97
C ILE A 842 41.57 -2.90 -4.35
N ASP A 843 41.66 -1.99 -5.31
CA ASP A 843 42.14 -2.22 -6.66
C ASP A 843 43.68 -2.39 -6.66
N SER A 844 44.26 -2.94 -7.76
CA SER A 844 45.72 -3.15 -7.84
C SER A 844 46.57 -1.91 -7.62
N ASP A 845 45.97 -0.73 -7.79
CA ASP A 845 46.58 0.59 -7.64
C ASP A 845 46.39 1.20 -6.22
N GLY A 846 45.86 0.43 -5.27
CA GLY A 846 45.66 0.85 -3.87
C GLY A 846 44.42 1.72 -3.65
N TYR A 847 43.58 1.92 -4.65
CA TYR A 847 42.34 2.67 -4.54
C TYR A 847 41.16 1.77 -4.20
N MET A 848 40.30 2.20 -3.29
CA MET A 848 39.04 1.55 -3.02
C MET A 848 38.09 1.72 -4.20
N SER A 849 37.66 0.63 -4.82
CA SER A 849 36.66 0.70 -5.90
C SER A 849 35.35 1.24 -5.34
N PHE A 850 35.03 2.48 -5.67
CA PHE A 850 33.85 3.18 -5.21
C PHE A 850 32.69 2.90 -6.18
N SER A 851 31.86 1.92 -5.87
CA SER A 851 30.63 1.66 -6.63
C SER A 851 29.44 2.29 -5.91
N LEU A 852 29.00 3.45 -6.41
CA LEU A 852 27.76 4.07 -5.95
C LEU A 852 26.55 3.19 -6.34
N PRO A 853 25.75 2.70 -5.39
CA PRO A 853 24.52 2.01 -5.73
C PRO A 853 23.49 3.01 -6.28
N TRP A 854 23.05 2.74 -7.50
CA TRP A 854 22.02 3.51 -8.16
C TRP A 854 21.08 2.60 -8.97
N SER A 855 19.86 3.04 -9.17
CA SER A 855 18.95 2.46 -10.14
C SER A 855 18.15 3.55 -10.84
N LEU A 856 17.94 3.36 -12.12
CA LEU A 856 17.12 4.22 -12.97
C LEU A 856 16.16 3.34 -13.75
N THR A 857 14.87 3.49 -13.51
CA THR A 857 13.82 2.84 -14.27
C THR A 857 13.22 3.85 -15.26
N LEU A 858 13.31 3.54 -16.54
CA LEU A 858 12.68 4.28 -17.61
C LEU A 858 11.52 3.47 -18.16
N SER A 859 10.34 4.06 -18.21
CA SER A 859 9.14 3.46 -18.79
C SER A 859 8.64 4.36 -19.92
N TYR A 860 8.72 3.85 -21.15
CA TYR A 860 8.29 4.57 -22.35
C TYR A 860 7.02 3.92 -22.89
N GLY A 861 5.95 4.69 -22.91
CA GLY A 861 4.65 4.31 -23.47
C GLY A 861 4.45 4.98 -24.83
N VAL A 862 4.06 4.22 -25.85
CA VAL A 862 3.66 4.74 -27.14
C VAL A 862 2.32 4.13 -27.54
N THR A 863 1.36 4.97 -27.88
CA THR A 863 0.08 4.60 -28.45
C THR A 863 -0.03 5.25 -29.83
N MET A 864 -0.28 4.46 -30.83
CA MET A 864 -0.52 4.86 -32.19
C MET A 864 -1.97 4.53 -32.53
N GLN A 865 -2.75 5.47 -32.92
CA GLN A 865 -4.16 5.25 -33.29
C GLN A 865 -4.58 6.10 -34.49
N GLU A 866 -5.62 5.62 -35.21
CA GLU A 866 -6.20 6.34 -36.35
C GLU A 866 -6.86 7.64 -35.86
N ASP A 867 -6.42 8.78 -36.38
CA ASP A 867 -6.90 10.12 -36.00
C ASP A 867 -8.07 10.54 -36.88
N ARG A 868 -9.28 10.29 -36.40
CA ARG A 868 -10.53 10.63 -37.12
C ARG A 868 -10.92 12.11 -37.04
N SER A 869 -10.20 12.91 -36.26
CA SER A 869 -10.40 14.37 -36.19
C SER A 869 -9.78 15.08 -37.41
N ARG A 870 -8.83 14.45 -38.05
CA ARG A 870 -8.15 14.97 -39.24
C ARG A 870 -8.80 14.55 -40.54
N LYS A 871 -8.57 15.30 -41.60
CA LYS A 871 -9.09 14.96 -42.94
C LYS A 871 -8.50 13.64 -43.43
N ILE A 872 -9.35 12.78 -43.98
CA ILE A 872 -8.95 11.52 -44.57
C ILE A 872 -8.12 11.73 -45.84
N ASN A 873 -7.10 10.91 -46.05
CA ASN A 873 -6.42 10.85 -47.32
C ASN A 873 -7.36 10.13 -48.35
N VAL A 874 -7.95 10.91 -49.24
CA VAL A 874 -8.94 10.43 -50.20
C VAL A 874 -8.37 9.35 -51.15
N ARG A 875 -7.12 9.51 -51.60
CA ARG A 875 -6.48 8.54 -52.51
C ARG A 875 -6.27 7.16 -51.87
N ARG A 876 -5.95 7.13 -50.54
CA ARG A 876 -5.69 5.87 -49.80
C ARG A 876 -6.88 5.41 -48.97
N MET A 877 -7.87 6.23 -48.77
CA MET A 877 -9.00 6.02 -47.87
C MET A 877 -8.55 5.61 -46.47
N ARG A 878 -7.60 6.41 -45.91
CA ARG A 878 -6.99 6.21 -44.59
C ARG A 878 -6.93 7.52 -43.83
N TYR A 879 -7.24 7.49 -42.57
CA TYR A 879 -6.94 8.59 -41.67
C TYR A 879 -5.45 8.62 -41.34
N PRO A 880 -4.85 9.77 -41.06
CA PRO A 880 -3.52 9.85 -40.48
C PRO A 880 -3.52 9.24 -39.10
N PHE A 881 -2.34 8.87 -38.62
CA PHE A 881 -2.18 8.35 -37.25
C PHE A 881 -1.82 9.47 -36.30
N SER A 882 -2.36 9.43 -35.08
CA SER A 882 -1.86 10.17 -33.94
C SER A 882 -0.94 9.28 -33.11
N PHE A 883 0.08 9.88 -32.53
CA PHE A 883 1.03 9.22 -31.66
C PHE A 883 1.01 9.90 -30.30
N THR A 884 0.57 9.20 -29.28
CA THR A 884 0.71 9.65 -27.90
C THR A 884 1.91 8.96 -27.29
N GLN A 885 2.85 9.76 -26.79
CA GLN A 885 4.09 9.26 -26.23
C GLN A 885 4.32 9.82 -24.83
N THR A 886 4.63 8.93 -23.90
CA THR A 886 4.93 9.29 -22.52
C THR A 886 6.22 8.60 -22.06
N LEU A 887 7.07 9.34 -21.37
CA LEU A 887 8.27 8.82 -20.74
C LEU A 887 8.18 9.06 -19.24
N ASN A 888 8.23 8.00 -18.47
CA ASN A 888 8.34 8.08 -17.02
C ASN A 888 9.72 7.61 -16.58
N ALA A 889 10.34 8.36 -15.70
CA ALA A 889 11.64 8.08 -15.11
C ALA A 889 11.52 8.07 -13.58
N SER A 890 11.97 7.01 -12.97
CA SER A 890 12.08 6.93 -11.51
C SER A 890 13.41 6.29 -11.13
N GLY A 891 14.00 6.75 -10.06
CA GLY A 891 15.28 6.20 -9.67
C GLY A 891 15.71 6.60 -8.27
N TYR A 892 16.73 5.89 -7.80
CA TYR A 892 17.45 6.28 -6.61
C TYR A 892 18.95 6.33 -6.87
N LEU A 893 19.64 7.19 -6.14
CA LEU A 893 21.08 7.35 -6.16
C LEU A 893 21.57 7.49 -4.72
N ARG A 894 22.55 6.68 -4.32
CA ARG A 894 23.25 6.83 -3.07
C ARG A 894 24.59 7.51 -3.33
N ILE A 895 24.71 8.82 -3.03
CA ILE A 895 25.91 9.61 -3.35
C ILE A 895 27.07 9.25 -2.44
N ALA A 896 26.79 9.01 -1.17
CA ALA A 896 27.78 8.65 -0.15
C ALA A 896 27.08 7.84 0.94
N ASP A 897 27.84 7.32 1.93
CA ASP A 897 27.26 6.68 3.08
C ASP A 897 26.34 7.66 3.82
N GLY A 898 25.10 7.21 4.05
CA GLY A 898 24.03 8.01 4.66
C GLY A 898 23.29 8.95 3.72
N TRP A 899 23.76 9.27 2.50
CA TRP A 899 23.06 10.11 1.54
C TRP A 899 22.26 9.30 0.51
N ASN A 900 20.96 9.51 0.48
CA ASN A 900 20.09 8.88 -0.50
C ASN A 900 19.26 9.94 -1.24
N ILE A 901 19.21 9.83 -2.57
CA ILE A 901 18.35 10.62 -3.42
C ILE A 901 17.37 9.68 -4.11
N THR A 902 16.10 10.03 -4.09
CA THR A 902 15.07 9.40 -4.92
C THR A 902 14.42 10.46 -5.79
N PHE A 903 14.07 10.11 -7.01
CA PHE A 903 13.37 11.02 -7.89
C PHE A 903 12.33 10.27 -8.73
N THR A 904 11.28 10.98 -9.08
CA THR A 904 10.26 10.53 -10.03
C THR A 904 9.90 11.71 -10.94
N SER A 905 9.88 11.47 -12.23
CA SER A 905 9.53 12.47 -13.23
C SER A 905 8.86 11.79 -14.42
N GLY A 906 8.07 12.51 -15.16
CA GLY A 906 7.53 12.06 -16.42
C GLY A 906 7.62 13.19 -17.46
N TYR A 907 7.65 12.83 -18.73
CA TYR A 907 7.61 13.77 -19.84
C TYR A 907 6.52 13.35 -20.82
N ASP A 908 5.64 14.28 -21.11
CA ASP A 908 4.63 14.16 -22.12
C ASP A 908 5.12 14.83 -23.40
N PHE A 909 5.34 14.02 -24.44
CA PHE A 909 5.88 14.53 -25.72
C PHE A 909 4.85 15.34 -26.50
N GLU A 910 3.59 15.15 -26.21
CA GLU A 910 2.48 15.82 -26.87
C GLU A 910 2.27 17.22 -26.31
N MET A 911 2.15 17.33 -25.00
CA MET A 911 2.06 18.61 -24.30
C MET A 911 3.42 19.31 -24.23
N LYS A 912 4.53 18.60 -24.54
CA LYS A 912 5.92 19.06 -24.39
C LYS A 912 6.20 19.58 -22.97
N LYS A 913 5.61 18.96 -21.99
CA LYS A 913 5.71 19.36 -20.58
C LYS A 913 6.18 18.20 -19.70
N LEU A 914 6.92 18.57 -18.65
CA LEU A 914 7.18 17.63 -17.56
C LEU A 914 5.89 17.40 -16.76
N SER A 915 5.59 16.15 -16.48
CA SER A 915 4.54 15.77 -15.55
C SER A 915 4.98 16.03 -14.10
N MET A 916 4.23 15.53 -13.13
CA MET A 916 4.59 15.67 -11.73
C MET A 916 6.04 15.17 -11.49
N THR A 917 6.90 16.09 -11.09
CA THR A 917 8.31 15.82 -10.83
C THR A 917 8.59 16.04 -9.34
N THR A 918 9.01 14.98 -8.68
CA THR A 918 9.36 14.99 -7.26
C THR A 918 10.77 14.47 -7.03
N MET A 919 11.46 15.04 -6.07
CA MET A 919 12.78 14.60 -5.61
C MET A 919 12.77 14.55 -4.08
N SER A 920 13.32 13.50 -3.51
CA SER A 920 13.54 13.38 -2.07
C SER A 920 15.00 13.09 -1.81
N LEU A 921 15.60 13.91 -0.96
CA LEU A 921 16.96 13.80 -0.46
C LEU A 921 16.90 13.43 1.01
N SER A 922 17.55 12.36 1.41
CA SER A 922 17.68 11.99 2.83
C SER A 922 19.13 11.77 3.23
N ARG A 923 19.45 12.16 4.45
CA ARG A 923 20.77 11.94 5.05
C ARG A 923 20.65 11.39 6.45
N ASP A 924 21.38 10.31 6.70
CA ASP A 924 21.59 9.74 8.02
C ASP A 924 22.80 10.42 8.67
N LEU A 925 22.58 11.06 9.82
CA LEU A 925 23.58 11.82 10.58
C LEU A 925 23.87 11.14 11.94
N HIS A 926 23.90 9.81 11.98
CA HIS A 926 24.11 9.01 13.17
C HIS A 926 22.97 9.11 14.18
N CYS A 927 22.89 10.17 14.97
CA CYS A 927 21.81 10.41 15.95
C CYS A 927 20.64 11.20 15.39
N PHE A 928 20.81 11.83 14.25
CA PHE A 928 19.80 12.63 13.58
C PHE A 928 19.55 12.10 12.17
N GLU A 929 18.39 12.39 11.64
CA GLU A 929 18.08 12.22 10.23
C GLU A 929 17.60 13.53 9.63
N MET A 930 18.01 13.75 8.40
CA MET A 930 17.60 14.90 7.61
C MET A 930 16.90 14.39 6.37
N SER A 931 15.75 14.94 6.06
CA SER A 931 15.04 14.69 4.81
C SER A 931 14.57 16.00 4.17
N CYS A 932 14.70 16.08 2.86
CA CYS A 932 14.22 17.19 2.06
C CYS A 932 13.44 16.62 0.88
N SER A 933 12.14 16.86 0.83
CA SER A 933 11.29 16.50 -0.29
C SER A 933 10.96 17.75 -1.11
N VAL A 934 11.21 17.69 -2.40
CA VAL A 934 11.00 18.80 -3.33
C VAL A 934 10.02 18.37 -4.40
N VAL A 935 9.01 19.15 -4.66
CA VAL A 935 8.12 19.06 -5.81
C VAL A 935 8.51 20.16 -6.77
N LEU A 936 8.84 19.82 -8.01
CA LEU A 936 9.25 20.79 -9.05
C LEU A 936 8.11 21.13 -10.00
N LYS A 937 7.20 20.20 -10.22
CA LYS A 937 6.00 20.34 -11.06
C LYS A 937 4.84 19.55 -10.43
N PRO A 938 3.59 19.98 -10.48
CA PRO A 938 3.05 21.16 -11.22
C PRO A 938 3.36 22.51 -10.55
N TYR A 939 3.67 22.52 -9.27
CA TYR A 939 4.07 23.71 -8.50
C TYR A 939 5.38 23.42 -7.75
N SER A 940 6.17 24.46 -7.50
CA SER A 940 7.41 24.30 -6.74
C SER A 940 7.14 24.39 -5.24
N SER A 941 7.44 23.33 -4.53
CA SER A 941 7.37 23.29 -3.07
C SER A 941 8.50 22.45 -2.48
N PHE A 942 8.90 22.73 -1.26
CA PHE A 942 9.80 21.87 -0.51
C PHE A 942 9.34 21.67 0.91
N ASN A 943 9.67 20.51 1.47
CA ASN A 943 9.51 20.18 2.86
C ASN A 943 10.85 19.65 3.38
N PHE A 944 11.45 20.38 4.29
CA PHE A 944 12.68 20.00 4.95
C PHE A 944 12.37 19.59 6.39
N THR A 945 12.85 18.43 6.80
CA THR A 945 12.71 17.90 8.15
C THR A 945 14.07 17.46 8.68
N PHE A 946 14.41 17.92 9.87
CA PHE A 946 15.56 17.47 10.64
C PHE A 946 15.04 16.97 11.99
N ARG A 947 15.32 15.71 12.34
CA ARG A 947 14.82 15.11 13.58
C ARG A 947 15.81 14.15 14.21
N SER A 948 15.68 13.93 15.52
CA SER A 948 16.40 12.86 16.22
C SER A 948 15.90 11.48 15.78
N ARG A 949 16.79 10.51 15.67
CA ARG A 949 16.44 9.09 15.39
C ARG A 949 15.94 8.34 16.62
N ALA A 950 16.24 8.85 17.80
CA ALA A 950 15.73 8.28 19.04
C ALA A 950 14.23 8.46 19.14
N SER A 951 13.47 7.37 19.26
CA SER A 951 12.03 7.39 19.34
C SER A 951 11.49 8.27 20.48
N GLU A 952 12.22 8.30 21.59
CA GLU A 952 11.88 9.04 22.81
C GLU A 952 12.05 10.56 22.67
N LEU A 953 12.89 11.00 21.72
CA LEU A 953 13.23 12.41 21.51
C LEU A 953 12.93 12.90 20.09
N ALA A 954 12.39 12.04 19.23
CA ALA A 954 12.12 12.34 17.82
C ALA A 954 11.16 13.53 17.65
N ASP A 955 10.18 13.67 18.54
CA ASP A 955 9.22 14.77 18.51
C ASP A 955 9.73 16.05 19.21
N ALA A 956 10.57 15.89 20.24
CA ALA A 956 11.16 17.03 20.97
C ALA A 956 12.32 17.69 20.19
N LEU A 957 13.07 16.91 19.41
CA LEU A 957 14.19 17.35 18.58
C LEU A 957 13.83 17.25 17.10
N LYS A 958 12.77 17.94 16.70
CA LYS A 958 12.29 18.02 15.32
C LYS A 958 12.24 19.47 14.87
N TRP A 959 12.81 19.73 13.70
CA TRP A 959 12.69 21.01 13.02
C TRP A 959 12.20 20.78 11.59
N ASP A 960 11.06 21.37 11.28
CA ASP A 960 10.44 21.32 9.97
C ASP A 960 10.45 22.73 9.35
N LYS A 961 10.92 22.83 8.11
CA LYS A 961 10.79 24.04 7.31
C LYS A 961 10.12 23.71 5.99
N ARG A 962 9.06 24.41 5.66
CA ARG A 962 8.25 24.20 4.48
C ARG A 962 8.16 25.47 3.66
N SER A 963 8.09 25.34 2.33
CA SER A 963 7.82 26.48 1.48
C SER A 963 6.38 26.93 1.65
N SER A 964 6.15 28.21 1.79
CA SER A 964 4.85 28.81 1.56
C SER A 964 4.63 28.91 0.05
N TYR A 965 3.49 28.43 -0.47
CA TYR A 965 3.09 28.68 -1.83
C TYR A 965 1.69 29.33 -1.84
N SER A 966 1.42 30.13 -2.87
CA SER A 966 0.10 30.73 -3.01
C SER A 966 -0.92 29.67 -3.39
N THR A 967 -2.10 29.75 -2.83
CA THR A 967 -3.21 28.82 -3.08
C THR A 967 -3.84 28.93 -4.47
N ASN A 968 -3.39 29.88 -5.29
CA ASN A 968 -3.84 30.05 -6.68
C ASN A 968 -3.17 29.03 -7.61
N VAL A 969 -3.48 27.76 -7.44
CA VAL A 969 -3.14 26.73 -8.43
C VAL A 969 -4.35 26.58 -9.34
N GLU A 970 -4.23 27.04 -10.56
CA GLU A 970 -5.21 26.72 -11.60
C GLU A 970 -5.11 25.23 -11.91
N TRP A 971 -6.20 24.53 -11.68
CA TRP A 971 -6.36 23.11 -12.00
C TRP A 971 -6.74 23.01 -13.48
N TYR A 972 -5.90 22.43 -14.30
CA TYR A 972 -6.20 22.08 -15.68
C TYR A 972 -6.95 20.74 -15.77
#